data_5dff8412483990aa2a710e4beb288b9e
#
_entry.id   5dff8412483990aa2a710e4beb288b9e
#
_cell.length_a   1.000
_cell.length_b   1.000
_cell.length_c   1.000
_cell.angle_alpha   90.00
_cell.angle_beta   90.00
_cell.angle_gamma   90.00
#
_symmetry.space_group_name_H-M   'P 1'
#
loop_
_entity.id
_entity.type
_entity.pdbx_description
1 polymer ?
#
loop_
_entity_poly.entity_id
_entity_poly.type
_entity_poly.pdbx_seq_one_letter_code
_entity_poly.pdbx_strand_id
1 'polypeptide(L)'
;MQNNNRKVFETFISRTKIYLAIILVLLIIMCVENNKLIITSIIVYLAIVGYTYYANRKRKSEISETLQDLTLTVDSAAKTSLINSPFPLIIMETDGNIIWKSSKFNSEFMDVDINSYMNDLSIELRSDIESREDKKNRDIVRQITIGNRIYKIIGRYVDFKNKDRDKKGKKEYMIILHFIDDTENVKLQKEYKDSKSCVGIIMVDNYEETIRGLDASEKPIVTAEIDKKMYDWASLTNGVLIKSDRDRYVYLFEQRYLETLKEDKFSILDKIKEIDTKEKVQFTLSIAVSNEGLTDKQKYESAQGAMDVVLGRGGDQAVIRENEIYKFFGGRAEEVEKRTKVKARVVAHALENLIKESKKVMIMGHNNPDMDSIGSCMGIYRLAKTLDTNAYIVSSEDVPALKAFNRELDKDSEYEDVIINKEVAMENVDEDTLLVVVDTHKVNYVDAPELLKEVKKIVIVDHHRRSADYIENATLMFQEVYASSAAELVTELLQYAETKINLKTIEAESLYAGIMMDTKNFTFKTGVRTFEAAAYLRKCGVDIIRVKKWFQSDLESFNKIADIVRKAEIVNDSIAIALCDGEKSKDISLLCAKAADELLTISDVTASFVLGDTGEKVCISGRSIGDINVQVILEKLGGGGHITLAGAQVEGMTLEEVKQELIIRINEYFTEIEN
;
A
#
# COMPACT_ATOMS: atom_id res chain seq x y z
N MET A 1 22.65 12.64 48.31
CA MET A 1 21.92 12.88 49.56
C MET A 1 22.68 13.74 50.57
N GLN A 2 23.97 13.48 50.89
CA GLN A 2 24.75 14.28 51.87
C GLN A 2 24.79 15.80 51.57
N ASN A 3 24.90 16.24 50.34
CA ASN A 3 24.98 17.66 49.97
C ASN A 3 23.63 18.43 50.11
N ASN A 4 22.50 17.80 49.95
CA ASN A 4 21.21 18.43 50.13
C ASN A 4 20.86 18.58 51.62
N ASN A 5 21.21 17.59 52.43
CA ASN A 5 21.00 17.65 53.88
C ASN A 5 21.86 18.77 54.51
N ARG A 6 23.08 19.01 54.00
CA ARG A 6 23.96 20.07 54.45
C ARG A 6 23.37 21.47 54.16
N LYS A 7 22.77 21.68 52.99
CA LYS A 7 22.10 22.94 52.60
C LYS A 7 20.84 23.23 53.46
N VAL A 8 20.04 22.23 53.75
CA VAL A 8 18.83 22.41 54.63
C VAL A 8 19.27 22.77 56.05
N PHE A 9 20.33 22.14 56.58
CA PHE A 9 20.92 22.48 57.87
C PHE A 9 21.49 23.87 57.90
N GLU A 10 22.25 24.30 56.91
CA GLU A 10 22.85 25.65 56.84
C GLU A 10 21.78 26.74 56.76
N THR A 11 20.63 26.51 56.11
CA THR A 11 19.52 27.46 56.05
C THR A 11 18.84 27.66 57.39
N PHE A 12 18.68 26.60 58.20
CA PHE A 12 18.08 26.66 59.54
C PHE A 12 18.97 27.35 60.55
N ILE A 13 20.27 27.07 60.55
CA ILE A 13 21.24 27.71 61.44
C ILE A 13 21.40 29.20 61.12
N SER A 14 21.33 29.59 59.87
CA SER A 14 21.35 30.98 59.42
C SER A 14 20.23 31.82 60.04
N ARG A 15 19.00 31.30 60.12
CA ARG A 15 17.86 32.02 60.73
C ARG A 15 18.00 32.26 62.24
N THR A 16 18.56 31.29 62.97
CA THR A 16 18.77 31.39 64.41
C THR A 16 19.82 32.49 64.74
N LYS A 17 20.84 32.62 63.90
CA LYS A 17 21.84 33.68 64.02
C LYS A 17 21.25 35.06 63.81
N ILE A 18 20.30 35.21 62.89
CA ILE A 18 19.61 36.48 62.63
C ILE A 18 18.78 36.88 63.85
N TYR A 19 18.03 35.96 64.47
CA TYR A 19 17.27 36.24 65.70
C TYR A 19 18.15 36.64 66.87
N LEU A 20 19.29 35.94 67.04
CA LEU A 20 20.26 36.31 68.07
C LEU A 20 20.85 37.73 67.87
N ALA A 21 21.11 38.07 66.60
CA ALA A 21 21.61 39.42 66.25
C ALA A 21 20.55 40.49 66.53
N ILE A 22 19.26 40.25 66.21
CA ILE A 22 18.16 41.14 66.50
C ILE A 22 17.99 41.32 68.01
N ILE A 23 18.03 40.26 68.81
CA ILE A 23 17.94 40.32 70.31
C ILE A 23 19.11 41.08 70.84
N LEU A 24 20.34 40.90 70.30
CA LEU A 24 21.52 41.66 70.74
C LEU A 24 21.31 43.19 70.54
N VAL A 25 20.85 43.56 69.32
CA VAL A 25 20.56 44.98 69.02
C VAL A 25 19.50 45.57 69.96
N LEU A 26 18.43 44.85 70.25
CA LEU A 26 17.40 45.30 71.17
C LEU A 26 17.92 45.49 72.62
N LEU A 27 18.74 44.58 73.11
CA LEU A 27 19.37 44.67 74.42
C LEU A 27 20.36 45.81 74.49
N ILE A 28 21.10 46.12 73.42
CA ILE A 28 22.00 47.33 73.36
C ILE A 28 21.18 48.60 73.47
N ILE A 29 20.06 48.71 72.74
CA ILE A 29 19.17 49.90 72.84
C ILE A 29 18.67 50.06 74.25
N MET A 30 18.20 49.05 74.96
CA MET A 30 17.81 49.05 76.31
C MET A 30 18.93 49.49 77.25
N CYS A 31 20.17 49.15 77.05
CA CYS A 31 21.34 49.50 77.82
C CYS A 31 21.72 50.96 77.63
N VAL A 32 21.49 51.52 76.45
CA VAL A 32 21.71 52.99 76.20
C VAL A 32 20.75 53.87 76.99
N GLU A 33 19.48 53.39 77.11
CA GLU A 33 18.45 54.15 77.93
C GLU A 33 18.64 54.04 79.45
N ASN A 34 19.18 52.87 79.94
CA ASN A 34 19.38 52.68 81.37
C ASN A 34 20.64 51.84 81.69
N ASN A 35 21.75 52.53 82.09
CA ASN A 35 23.08 51.94 82.37
C ASN A 35 23.09 50.86 83.48
N LYS A 36 22.07 50.85 84.38
CA LYS A 36 21.98 49.85 85.46
C LYS A 36 21.60 48.43 84.93
N LEU A 37 21.13 48.35 83.68
CA LEU A 37 20.69 47.11 83.12
C LEU A 37 21.78 46.38 82.28
N ILE A 38 22.98 46.92 82.16
CA ILE A 38 24.07 46.32 81.36
C ILE A 38 24.40 44.91 81.79
N ILE A 39 24.64 44.68 83.05
CA ILE A 39 25.07 43.36 83.58
C ILE A 39 23.94 42.34 83.41
N THR A 40 22.69 42.72 83.68
CA THR A 40 21.54 41.85 83.52
C THR A 40 21.29 41.50 82.04
N SER A 41 21.46 42.42 81.10
CA SER A 41 21.33 42.18 79.64
C SER A 41 22.38 41.27 79.15
N ILE A 42 23.63 41.39 79.60
CA ILE A 42 24.74 40.41 79.21
C ILE A 42 24.43 39.03 79.75
N ILE A 43 23.95 38.86 80.97
CA ILE A 43 23.63 37.54 81.54
C ILE A 43 22.47 36.89 80.75
N VAL A 44 21.41 37.67 80.45
CA VAL A 44 20.25 37.17 79.66
C VAL A 44 20.67 36.77 78.23
N TYR A 45 21.51 37.61 77.56
CA TYR A 45 21.99 37.29 76.24
C TYR A 45 22.83 36.02 76.24
N LEU A 46 23.77 35.86 77.17
CA LEU A 46 24.55 34.63 77.32
C LEU A 46 23.73 33.36 77.58
N ALA A 47 22.67 33.54 78.42
CA ALA A 47 21.76 32.42 78.68
C ALA A 47 20.96 32.07 77.43
N ILE A 48 20.46 33.00 76.61
CA ILE A 48 19.79 32.77 75.35
C ILE A 48 20.74 32.11 74.32
N VAL A 49 21.98 32.59 74.19
CA VAL A 49 22.99 31.98 73.33
C VAL A 49 23.30 30.53 73.78
N GLY A 50 23.51 30.34 75.10
CA GLY A 50 23.75 29.00 75.63
C GLY A 50 22.56 28.02 75.38
N TYR A 51 21.34 28.49 75.65
CA TYR A 51 20.14 27.70 75.34
C TYR A 51 20.00 27.40 73.87
N THR A 52 20.16 28.37 72.97
CA THR A 52 20.06 28.16 71.54
C THR A 52 21.14 27.21 71.05
N TYR A 53 22.35 27.28 71.56
CA TYR A 53 23.45 26.33 71.23
C TYR A 53 23.07 24.91 71.68
N TYR A 54 22.61 24.77 72.92
CA TYR A 54 22.17 23.45 73.44
C TYR A 54 21.00 22.88 72.64
N ALA A 55 19.95 23.67 72.38
CA ALA A 55 18.79 23.25 71.61
C ALA A 55 19.14 22.85 70.18
N ASN A 56 20.02 23.61 69.53
CA ASN A 56 20.48 23.28 68.16
C ASN A 56 21.30 22.00 68.14
N ARG A 57 22.16 21.78 69.16
CA ARG A 57 22.95 20.55 69.30
C ARG A 57 22.09 19.33 69.55
N LYS A 58 21.06 19.44 70.43
CA LYS A 58 20.10 18.39 70.69
C LYS A 58 19.25 18.05 69.45
N ARG A 59 18.68 19.04 68.75
CA ARG A 59 17.97 18.82 67.50
C ARG A 59 18.83 18.22 66.42
N LYS A 60 20.08 18.58 66.29
CA LYS A 60 20.99 17.95 65.31
C LYS A 60 21.24 16.48 65.59
N SER A 61 21.34 16.08 66.86
CA SER A 61 21.48 14.70 67.28
C SER A 61 20.17 13.92 66.97
N GLU A 62 18.99 14.43 67.30
CA GLU A 62 17.71 13.80 67.09
C GLU A 62 17.40 13.60 65.60
N ILE A 63 17.69 14.64 64.76
CA ILE A 63 17.48 14.55 63.30
C ILE A 63 18.48 13.55 62.68
N SER A 64 19.74 13.49 63.17
CA SER A 64 20.73 12.56 62.68
C SER A 64 20.35 11.11 63.01
N GLU A 65 19.83 10.87 64.19
CA GLU A 65 19.37 9.54 64.64
C GLU A 65 18.15 9.12 63.83
N THR A 66 17.14 9.99 63.66
CA THR A 66 15.96 9.71 62.85
C THR A 66 16.31 9.45 61.36
N LEU A 67 17.24 10.20 60.79
CA LEU A 67 17.70 9.96 59.42
C LEU A 67 18.46 8.62 59.26
N GLN A 68 19.25 8.24 60.30
CA GLN A 68 19.96 6.99 60.34
C GLN A 68 18.95 5.82 60.47
N ASP A 69 17.97 5.89 61.32
CA ASP A 69 16.91 4.92 61.48
C ASP A 69 16.05 4.77 60.18
N LEU A 70 15.68 5.92 59.58
CA LEU A 70 14.99 5.91 58.30
C LEU A 70 15.84 5.22 57.20
N THR A 71 17.14 5.49 57.16
CA THR A 71 18.03 4.90 56.17
C THR A 71 18.14 3.39 56.39
N LEU A 72 18.28 2.95 57.65
CA LEU A 72 18.35 1.52 58.02
C LEU A 72 17.00 0.81 57.72
N THR A 73 15.89 1.49 58.00
CA THR A 73 14.54 0.94 57.75
C THR A 73 14.28 0.81 56.24
N VAL A 74 14.63 1.81 55.42
CA VAL A 74 14.48 1.78 53.96
C VAL A 74 15.40 0.68 53.38
N ASP A 75 16.64 0.56 53.86
CA ASP A 75 17.60 -0.46 53.39
C ASP A 75 17.11 -1.85 53.74
N SER A 76 16.57 -2.03 54.94
CA SER A 76 15.97 -3.29 55.39
C SER A 76 14.70 -3.64 54.58
N ALA A 77 13.82 -2.68 54.34
CA ALA A 77 12.65 -2.86 53.53
C ALA A 77 13.00 -3.20 52.07
N ALA A 78 13.98 -2.50 51.49
CA ALA A 78 14.47 -2.80 50.15
C ALA A 78 15.06 -4.21 50.02
N LYS A 79 15.90 -4.61 51.00
CA LYS A 79 16.47 -6.00 51.05
C LYS A 79 15.37 -7.03 51.19
N THR A 80 14.42 -6.80 52.08
CA THR A 80 13.30 -7.74 52.30
C THR A 80 12.43 -7.84 51.05
N SER A 81 12.17 -6.75 50.37
CA SER A 81 11.41 -6.72 49.10
C SER A 81 12.12 -7.46 47.96
N LEU A 82 13.44 -7.35 47.88
CA LEU A 82 14.22 -8.09 46.88
C LEU A 82 14.25 -9.60 47.19
N ILE A 83 14.49 -9.99 48.45
CA ILE A 83 14.55 -11.38 48.84
C ILE A 83 13.20 -12.07 48.68
N ASN A 84 12.12 -11.40 49.02
CA ASN A 84 10.74 -11.91 48.97
C ASN A 84 9.98 -11.43 47.70
N SER A 85 10.71 -11.09 46.63
CA SER A 85 10.07 -10.73 45.36
C SER A 85 9.04 -11.78 44.94
N PRO A 86 7.79 -11.37 44.64
CA PRO A 86 6.77 -12.28 44.14
C PRO A 86 7.11 -12.84 42.75
N PHE A 87 7.99 -12.18 42.02
CA PHE A 87 8.48 -12.63 40.73
C PHE A 87 9.90 -13.18 40.84
N PRO A 88 10.25 -14.21 40.03
CA PRO A 88 11.63 -14.63 39.85
C PRO A 88 12.51 -13.45 39.49
N LEU A 89 13.61 -13.25 40.21
CA LEU A 89 14.50 -12.11 40.04
C LEU A 89 15.93 -12.58 40.07
N ILE A 90 16.75 -12.00 39.15
CA ILE A 90 18.21 -12.18 39.18
C ILE A 90 18.90 -10.81 39.09
N ILE A 91 20.12 -10.81 39.62
CA ILE A 91 21.10 -9.73 39.43
C ILE A 91 22.29 -10.34 38.73
N MET A 92 22.68 -9.81 37.59
CA MET A 92 23.79 -10.32 36.77
C MET A 92 24.73 -9.20 36.32
N GLU A 93 25.92 -9.57 35.96
CA GLU A 93 26.89 -8.72 35.28
C GLU A 93 26.57 -8.66 33.77
N THR A 94 27.13 -7.70 33.07
CA THR A 94 26.95 -7.55 31.63
C THR A 94 27.59 -8.67 30.80
N ASP A 95 28.41 -9.52 31.38
CA ASP A 95 29.01 -10.69 30.75
C ASP A 95 28.16 -11.96 30.88
N GLY A 96 27.00 -11.87 31.57
CA GLY A 96 26.10 -13.00 31.78
C GLY A 96 26.27 -13.71 33.11
N ASN A 97 27.29 -13.37 33.90
CA ASN A 97 27.52 -13.98 35.22
C ASN A 97 26.44 -13.55 36.22
N ILE A 98 25.74 -14.53 36.79
CA ILE A 98 24.67 -14.27 37.74
C ILE A 98 25.26 -14.10 39.15
N ILE A 99 25.14 -12.87 39.68
CA ILE A 99 25.64 -12.53 41.02
C ILE A 99 24.67 -13.00 42.11
N TRP A 100 23.36 -12.90 41.87
CA TRP A 100 22.37 -13.23 42.88
C TRP A 100 21.05 -13.67 42.23
N LYS A 101 20.34 -14.59 42.93
CA LYS A 101 19.05 -15.14 42.53
C LYS A 101 18.07 -15.06 43.70
N SER A 102 16.81 -14.68 43.47
CA SER A 102 15.76 -14.73 44.48
C SER A 102 15.35 -16.18 44.77
N SER A 103 14.74 -16.42 45.95
CA SER A 103 14.20 -17.71 46.31
C SER A 103 13.17 -18.21 45.28
N LYS A 104 12.36 -17.30 44.77
CA LYS A 104 11.35 -17.59 43.73
C LYS A 104 12.01 -18.01 42.42
N PHE A 105 13.10 -17.40 42.03
CA PHE A 105 13.85 -17.78 40.84
C PHE A 105 14.41 -19.21 40.97
N ASN A 106 15.02 -19.54 42.11
CA ASN A 106 15.56 -20.85 42.32
C ASN A 106 14.47 -21.95 42.30
N SER A 107 13.28 -21.67 42.86
CA SER A 107 12.18 -22.64 42.85
C SER A 107 11.53 -22.79 41.46
N GLU A 108 11.45 -21.73 40.65
CA GLU A 108 10.80 -21.74 39.33
C GLU A 108 11.67 -22.43 38.27
N PHE A 109 12.99 -22.25 38.36
CA PHE A 109 13.95 -22.73 37.35
C PHE A 109 14.88 -23.83 37.88
N MET A 110 14.42 -24.64 38.88
CA MET A 110 15.22 -25.64 39.50
C MET A 110 15.70 -26.75 38.57
N ASP A 111 14.86 -27.12 37.59
CA ASP A 111 15.11 -28.21 36.64
C ASP A 111 15.58 -27.75 35.26
N VAL A 112 15.94 -26.48 35.12
CA VAL A 112 16.32 -25.92 33.85
C VAL A 112 17.77 -25.38 33.85
N ASP A 113 18.57 -25.74 32.86
CA ASP A 113 19.88 -25.11 32.68
C ASP A 113 19.73 -23.68 32.15
N ILE A 114 19.56 -22.75 33.10
CA ILE A 114 19.31 -21.34 32.82
C ILE A 114 20.54 -20.63 32.28
N ASN A 115 21.74 -21.16 32.43
CA ASN A 115 22.97 -20.47 32.07
C ASN A 115 23.09 -20.29 30.56
N SER A 116 22.64 -21.26 29.74
CA SER A 116 22.63 -21.14 28.29
C SER A 116 21.75 -19.98 27.85
N TYR A 117 20.51 -19.89 28.38
CA TYR A 117 19.58 -18.78 28.05
C TYR A 117 20.09 -17.42 28.51
N MET A 118 20.79 -17.37 29.67
CA MET A 118 21.36 -16.11 30.18
C MET A 118 22.57 -15.66 29.37
N ASN A 119 23.36 -16.57 28.85
CA ASN A 119 24.47 -16.23 27.96
C ASN A 119 23.96 -15.56 26.66
N ASP A 120 22.95 -16.15 26.02
CA ASP A 120 22.35 -15.59 24.80
C ASP A 120 21.74 -14.22 25.09
N LEU A 121 20.95 -14.11 26.16
CA LEU A 121 20.36 -12.83 26.59
C LEU A 121 21.42 -11.78 26.91
N SER A 122 22.57 -12.16 27.52
CA SER A 122 23.65 -11.24 27.85
C SER A 122 24.30 -10.64 26.61
N ILE A 123 24.43 -11.41 25.53
CA ILE A 123 24.96 -10.93 24.25
C ILE A 123 24.04 -9.86 23.65
N GLU A 124 22.73 -10.11 23.63
CA GLU A 124 21.73 -9.14 23.17
C GLU A 124 21.74 -7.87 24.01
N LEU A 125 21.73 -8.01 25.34
CA LEU A 125 21.72 -6.87 26.26
C LEU A 125 23.01 -6.03 26.19
N ARG A 126 24.15 -6.65 25.88
CA ARG A 126 25.42 -5.94 25.68
C ARG A 126 25.40 -5.13 24.38
N SER A 127 24.90 -5.72 23.30
CA SER A 127 24.71 -5.01 22.02
C SER A 127 23.77 -3.80 22.18
N ASP A 128 22.72 -3.95 22.99
CA ASP A 128 21.80 -2.85 23.31
C ASP A 128 22.48 -1.68 24.06
N ILE A 129 23.42 -1.96 24.96
CA ILE A 129 24.17 -0.91 25.67
C ILE A 129 25.09 -0.14 24.71
N GLU A 130 25.72 -0.85 23.75
CA GLU A 130 26.68 -0.27 22.81
C GLU A 130 25.98 0.57 21.72
N SER A 131 24.76 0.17 21.31
CA SER A 131 24.00 0.82 20.24
C SER A 131 23.16 2.03 20.68
N ARG A 132 22.90 2.21 21.99
CA ARG A 132 22.04 3.28 22.50
C ARG A 132 22.76 4.62 22.59
N GLU A 133 22.39 5.55 21.72
CA GLU A 133 22.80 6.97 21.81
C GLU A 133 22.23 7.68 23.05
N ASP A 134 21.06 7.26 23.54
CA ASP A 134 20.33 7.93 24.63
C ASP A 134 20.63 7.24 25.99
N LYS A 135 21.60 7.81 26.73
CA LYS A 135 22.05 7.36 28.06
C LYS A 135 20.99 7.46 29.17
N LYS A 136 19.77 7.92 28.88
CA LYS A 136 18.70 8.13 29.89
C LYS A 136 17.76 6.95 30.05
N ASN A 137 17.50 6.18 28.98
CA ASN A 137 16.58 5.04 29.06
C ASN A 137 17.37 3.77 29.42
N ARG A 138 17.20 3.29 30.65
CA ARG A 138 17.90 2.11 31.23
C ARG A 138 16.99 0.92 31.39
N ASP A 139 15.75 1.00 30.89
CA ASP A 139 14.76 -0.08 31.06
C ASP A 139 14.95 -1.16 30.00
N ILE A 140 14.77 -2.40 30.40
CA ILE A 140 14.86 -3.61 29.58
C ILE A 140 13.48 -4.23 29.56
N VAL A 141 12.96 -4.47 28.35
CA VAL A 141 11.75 -5.28 28.14
C VAL A 141 12.07 -6.27 27.03
N ARG A 142 12.03 -7.55 27.34
CA ARG A 142 12.30 -8.65 26.40
C ARG A 142 11.34 -9.79 26.64
N GLN A 143 11.24 -10.67 25.68
CA GLN A 143 10.50 -11.92 25.79
C GLN A 143 11.46 -13.07 25.50
N ILE A 144 11.42 -14.10 26.33
CA ILE A 144 12.25 -15.29 26.20
C ILE A 144 11.42 -16.56 26.42
N THR A 145 11.72 -17.58 25.65
CA THR A 145 11.11 -18.90 25.85
C THR A 145 12.07 -19.79 26.62
N ILE A 146 11.64 -20.28 27.79
CA ILE A 146 12.42 -21.18 28.62
C ILE A 146 11.61 -22.48 28.77
N GLY A 147 12.09 -23.55 28.15
CA GLY A 147 11.34 -24.79 28.05
C GLY A 147 10.01 -24.58 27.31
N ASN A 148 8.89 -24.95 27.98
CA ASN A 148 7.54 -24.79 27.40
C ASN A 148 6.83 -23.48 27.83
N ARG A 149 7.53 -22.60 28.53
CA ARG A 149 6.96 -21.33 29.03
C ARG A 149 7.60 -20.10 28.36
N ILE A 150 6.80 -19.07 28.23
CA ILE A 150 7.21 -17.80 27.70
C ILE A 150 7.26 -16.79 28.84
N TYR A 151 8.44 -16.21 29.07
CA TYR A 151 8.64 -15.22 30.12
C TYR A 151 8.84 -13.82 29.51
N LYS A 152 8.10 -12.86 30.04
CA LYS A 152 8.36 -11.44 29.82
C LYS A 152 9.41 -11.00 30.84
N ILE A 153 10.56 -10.58 30.35
CA ILE A 153 11.65 -10.05 31.18
C ILE A 153 11.51 -8.54 31.25
N ILE A 154 11.42 -8.03 32.48
CA ILE A 154 11.45 -6.60 32.75
C ILE A 154 12.64 -6.33 33.64
N GLY A 155 13.47 -5.38 33.25
CA GLY A 155 14.68 -5.11 34.01
C GLY A 155 15.23 -3.72 33.80
N ARG A 156 16.39 -3.50 34.43
CA ARG A 156 17.07 -2.21 34.35
C ARG A 156 18.58 -2.37 34.51
N TYR A 157 19.32 -1.52 33.78
CA TYR A 157 20.74 -1.31 34.01
C TYR A 157 20.98 -0.38 35.20
N VAL A 158 21.80 -0.81 36.15
CA VAL A 158 22.16 -0.07 37.35
C VAL A 158 23.63 0.21 37.35
N ASP A 159 24.03 1.49 37.53
CA ASP A 159 25.44 1.88 37.62
C ASP A 159 26.10 1.23 38.86
N PHE A 160 27.14 0.46 38.66
CA PHE A 160 27.92 -0.12 39.73
C PHE A 160 29.27 0.58 39.84
N LYS A 161 29.55 1.20 41.00
CA LYS A 161 30.85 1.79 41.31
C LYS A 161 31.68 0.80 42.12
N ASN A 162 32.60 0.10 41.47
CA ASN A 162 33.57 -0.72 42.15
C ASN A 162 34.76 0.14 42.55
N LYS A 163 34.99 0.33 43.87
CA LYS A 163 36.04 1.20 44.38
C LYS A 163 37.47 0.73 44.03
N ASP A 164 37.65 -0.53 43.68
CA ASP A 164 38.98 -1.13 43.44
C ASP A 164 39.36 -1.20 41.94
N ARG A 165 38.40 -0.95 41.01
CA ARG A 165 38.65 -1.03 39.55
C ARG A 165 38.62 0.31 38.79
N ASP A 166 38.50 1.41 39.49
CA ASP A 166 38.33 2.78 38.93
C ASP A 166 39.51 3.30 38.08
N LYS A 167 40.53 2.47 37.82
CA LYS A 167 41.78 2.88 37.09
C LYS A 167 41.63 2.90 35.54
N LYS A 168 40.49 2.45 34.97
CA LYS A 168 40.28 2.38 33.49
C LYS A 168 39.10 3.19 32.94
N GLY A 169 38.38 3.94 33.73
CA GLY A 169 37.33 4.86 33.23
C GLY A 169 36.11 4.22 32.55
N LYS A 170 35.98 2.89 32.50
CA LYS A 170 34.78 2.19 31.97
C LYS A 170 33.74 2.08 33.07
N LYS A 171 32.52 2.56 32.78
CA LYS A 171 31.35 2.34 33.65
C LYS A 171 30.96 0.87 33.60
N GLU A 172 30.96 0.21 34.75
CA GLU A 172 30.41 -1.14 34.89
C GLU A 172 28.93 -1.03 35.25
N TYR A 173 28.09 -1.84 34.60
CA TYR A 173 26.66 -1.91 34.87
C TYR A 173 26.34 -3.28 35.47
N MET A 174 25.44 -3.30 36.44
CA MET A 174 24.72 -4.51 36.83
C MET A 174 23.35 -4.47 36.17
N ILE A 175 22.81 -5.64 35.91
CA ILE A 175 21.49 -5.84 35.28
C ILE A 175 20.59 -6.50 36.30
N ILE A 176 19.45 -5.90 36.60
CA ILE A 176 18.40 -6.48 37.41
C ILE A 176 17.29 -6.93 36.49
N LEU A 177 16.92 -8.21 36.52
CA LEU A 177 15.89 -8.79 35.68
C LEU A 177 14.81 -9.45 36.50
N HIS A 178 13.55 -9.15 36.21
CA HIS A 178 12.36 -9.81 36.71
C HIS A 178 11.76 -10.68 35.60
N PHE A 179 11.40 -11.91 35.93
CA PHE A 179 10.76 -12.86 35.03
C PHE A 179 9.28 -12.94 35.37
N ILE A 180 8.43 -12.65 34.41
CA ILE A 180 6.98 -12.74 34.55
C ILE A 180 6.52 -13.81 33.57
N ASP A 181 5.89 -14.88 34.08
CA ASP A 181 5.30 -15.90 33.21
C ASP A 181 4.16 -15.24 32.41
N ASP A 182 4.38 -15.10 31.11
CA ASP A 182 3.47 -14.47 30.14
C ASP A 182 2.85 -15.52 29.20
N THR A 183 3.07 -16.80 29.46
CA THR A 183 2.68 -17.92 28.60
C THR A 183 1.20 -17.90 28.26
N GLU A 184 0.36 -17.75 29.26
CA GLU A 184 -1.10 -17.73 29.09
C GLU A 184 -1.55 -16.49 28.28
N ASN A 185 -0.97 -15.33 28.59
CA ASN A 185 -1.30 -14.09 27.87
C ASN A 185 -0.88 -14.13 26.41
N VAL A 186 0.33 -14.64 26.11
CA VAL A 186 0.80 -14.80 24.72
C VAL A 186 -0.06 -15.79 23.95
N LYS A 187 -0.42 -16.92 24.57
CA LYS A 187 -1.34 -17.88 23.98
C LYS A 187 -2.70 -17.25 23.71
N LEU A 188 -3.25 -16.51 24.67
CA LEU A 188 -4.53 -15.83 24.54
C LEU A 188 -4.49 -14.76 23.46
N GLN A 189 -3.43 -13.97 23.38
CA GLN A 189 -3.25 -12.97 22.32
C GLN A 189 -3.16 -13.61 20.94
N LYS A 190 -2.44 -14.74 20.82
CA LYS A 190 -2.37 -15.50 19.58
C LYS A 190 -3.75 -16.05 19.22
N GLU A 191 -4.43 -16.72 20.15
CA GLU A 191 -5.76 -17.26 19.92
C GLU A 191 -6.77 -16.17 19.56
N TYR A 192 -6.72 -15.02 20.24
CA TYR A 192 -7.54 -13.85 19.91
C TYR A 192 -7.28 -13.34 18.48
N LYS A 193 -6.02 -13.31 18.04
CA LYS A 193 -5.67 -12.92 16.68
C LYS A 193 -6.15 -13.97 15.67
N ASP A 194 -5.91 -15.23 15.96
CA ASP A 194 -6.20 -16.37 15.09
C ASP A 194 -7.70 -16.64 14.95
N SER A 195 -8.50 -16.35 16.01
CA SER A 195 -9.95 -16.51 16.03
C SER A 195 -10.74 -15.31 15.46
N LYS A 196 -10.07 -14.22 15.09
CA LYS A 196 -10.76 -13.12 14.41
C LYS A 196 -11.42 -13.61 13.13
N SER A 197 -12.65 -13.14 12.87
CA SER A 197 -13.35 -13.45 11.64
C SER A 197 -12.68 -12.81 10.41
N CYS A 198 -12.68 -13.52 9.31
CA CYS A 198 -12.49 -13.00 7.96
C CYS A 198 -13.84 -13.10 7.24
N VAL A 199 -14.16 -12.13 6.41
CA VAL A 199 -15.36 -12.13 5.58
C VAL A 199 -14.98 -12.24 4.13
N GLY A 200 -15.50 -13.24 3.45
CA GLY A 200 -15.39 -13.43 2.01
C GLY A 200 -16.74 -13.19 1.32
N ILE A 201 -16.69 -12.58 0.15
CA ILE A 201 -17.80 -12.53 -0.79
C ILE A 201 -17.34 -13.30 -2.02
N ILE A 202 -18.18 -14.22 -2.49
CA ILE A 202 -17.89 -15.02 -3.68
C ILE A 202 -19.04 -14.83 -4.64
N MET A 203 -18.73 -14.58 -5.90
CA MET A 203 -19.72 -14.41 -6.95
C MET A 203 -19.38 -15.31 -8.14
N VAL A 204 -20.41 -15.96 -8.66
CA VAL A 204 -20.28 -16.69 -9.93
C VAL A 204 -20.49 -15.68 -11.06
N ASP A 205 -19.43 -15.47 -11.83
CA ASP A 205 -19.48 -14.48 -12.91
C ASP A 205 -20.47 -14.89 -14.00
N ASN A 206 -21.24 -13.93 -14.50
CA ASN A 206 -22.22 -14.11 -15.59
C ASN A 206 -23.23 -15.27 -15.39
N TYR A 207 -23.52 -15.61 -14.12
CA TYR A 207 -24.37 -16.75 -13.77
C TYR A 207 -25.70 -16.79 -14.56
N GLU A 208 -26.45 -15.68 -14.59
CA GLU A 208 -27.75 -15.66 -15.27
C GLU A 208 -27.64 -15.86 -16.78
N GLU A 209 -26.66 -15.26 -17.42
CA GLU A 209 -26.44 -15.36 -18.86
C GLU A 209 -26.02 -16.79 -19.25
N THR A 210 -25.07 -17.33 -18.48
CA THR A 210 -24.55 -18.70 -18.67
C THR A 210 -25.66 -19.74 -18.43
N ILE A 211 -26.42 -19.60 -17.34
CA ILE A 211 -27.53 -20.53 -17.04
C ILE A 211 -28.67 -20.41 -18.05
N ARG A 212 -28.95 -19.22 -18.61
CA ARG A 212 -29.99 -19.09 -19.67
C ARG A 212 -29.64 -19.88 -20.92
N GLY A 213 -28.36 -19.93 -21.28
CA GLY A 213 -27.88 -20.70 -22.44
C GLY A 213 -28.02 -22.21 -22.30
N LEU A 214 -28.08 -22.76 -21.09
CA LEU A 214 -28.19 -24.21 -20.86
C LEU A 214 -29.61 -24.77 -21.07
N ASP A 215 -29.68 -26.05 -21.42
CA ASP A 215 -30.94 -26.80 -21.48
C ASP A 215 -31.66 -26.84 -20.12
N ALA A 216 -32.98 -26.86 -20.12
CA ALA A 216 -33.81 -26.85 -18.90
C ALA A 216 -33.46 -28.01 -17.93
N SER A 217 -33.04 -29.16 -18.45
CA SER A 217 -32.63 -30.34 -17.67
C SER A 217 -31.22 -30.21 -17.08
N GLU A 218 -30.32 -29.41 -17.67
CA GLU A 218 -28.93 -29.18 -17.23
C GLU A 218 -28.83 -28.15 -16.11
N LYS A 219 -29.67 -27.11 -16.14
CA LYS A 219 -29.62 -26.01 -15.16
C LYS A 219 -29.55 -26.46 -13.69
N PRO A 220 -30.44 -27.38 -13.21
CA PRO A 220 -30.36 -27.83 -11.82
C PRO A 220 -29.10 -28.63 -11.52
N ILE A 221 -28.58 -29.41 -12.48
CA ILE A 221 -27.42 -30.27 -12.31
C ILE A 221 -26.17 -29.40 -12.15
N VAL A 222 -25.96 -28.45 -13.06
CA VAL A 222 -24.82 -27.52 -13.03
C VAL A 222 -24.86 -26.65 -11.77
N THR A 223 -26.05 -26.14 -11.40
CA THR A 223 -26.18 -25.35 -10.16
C THR A 223 -25.79 -26.16 -8.92
N ALA A 224 -26.26 -27.42 -8.85
CA ALA A 224 -25.92 -28.31 -7.73
C ALA A 224 -24.41 -28.66 -7.70
N GLU A 225 -23.78 -28.79 -8.86
CA GLU A 225 -22.34 -29.06 -8.96
C GLU A 225 -21.51 -27.86 -8.51
N ILE A 226 -21.89 -26.62 -8.90
CA ILE A 226 -21.29 -25.38 -8.41
C ILE A 226 -21.40 -25.33 -6.89
N ASP A 227 -22.61 -25.49 -6.36
CA ASP A 227 -22.86 -25.46 -4.92
C ASP A 227 -22.00 -26.52 -4.20
N LYS A 228 -21.92 -27.73 -4.70
CA LYS A 228 -21.11 -28.81 -4.12
C LYS A 228 -19.63 -28.44 -4.06
N LYS A 229 -19.04 -28.03 -5.20
CA LYS A 229 -17.62 -27.66 -5.26
C LYS A 229 -17.30 -26.49 -4.29
N MET A 230 -18.24 -25.52 -4.17
CA MET A 230 -18.10 -24.38 -3.25
C MET A 230 -18.12 -24.82 -1.78
N TYR A 231 -19.06 -25.69 -1.38
CA TYR A 231 -19.12 -26.20 0.00
C TYR A 231 -17.94 -27.11 0.31
N ASP A 232 -17.53 -27.97 -0.61
CA ASP A 232 -16.36 -28.84 -0.44
C ASP A 232 -15.08 -28.00 -0.23
N TRP A 233 -14.88 -26.94 -0.97
CA TRP A 233 -13.75 -26.02 -0.79
C TRP A 233 -13.84 -25.24 0.53
N ALA A 234 -14.99 -24.69 0.86
CA ALA A 234 -15.18 -23.96 2.11
C ALA A 234 -14.93 -24.82 3.36
N SER A 235 -15.13 -26.14 3.28
CA SER A 235 -14.88 -27.08 4.37
C SER A 235 -13.41 -27.14 4.83
N LEU A 236 -12.46 -26.69 3.99
CA LEU A 236 -11.03 -26.62 4.33
C LEU A 236 -10.74 -25.70 5.54
N THR A 237 -11.61 -24.77 5.84
CA THR A 237 -11.39 -23.74 6.87
C THR A 237 -12.32 -23.86 8.08
N ASN A 238 -13.15 -24.90 8.18
CA ASN A 238 -14.25 -24.97 9.15
C ASN A 238 -15.15 -23.72 9.16
N GLY A 239 -15.13 -22.95 8.07
CA GLY A 239 -15.91 -21.73 7.90
C GLY A 239 -17.36 -22.00 7.54
N VAL A 240 -18.17 -20.95 7.60
CA VAL A 240 -19.59 -20.98 7.21
C VAL A 240 -19.75 -20.31 5.85
N LEU A 241 -20.21 -21.07 4.86
CA LEU A 241 -20.55 -20.57 3.54
C LEU A 241 -22.08 -20.47 3.44
N ILE A 242 -22.59 -19.29 3.12
CA ILE A 242 -24.02 -19.00 3.01
C ILE A 242 -24.29 -18.51 1.59
N LYS A 243 -25.17 -19.19 0.87
CA LYS A 243 -25.67 -18.72 -0.41
C LYS A 243 -26.67 -17.59 -0.16
N SER A 244 -26.29 -16.36 -0.46
CA SER A 244 -27.11 -15.15 -0.22
C SER A 244 -27.99 -14.80 -1.40
N ASP A 245 -27.60 -15.16 -2.62
CA ASP A 245 -28.38 -15.01 -3.86
C ASP A 245 -28.06 -16.16 -4.81
N ARG A 246 -28.66 -16.17 -6.01
CA ARG A 246 -28.48 -17.23 -7.02
C ARG A 246 -27.00 -17.41 -7.42
N ASP A 247 -26.29 -16.30 -7.54
CA ASP A 247 -24.91 -16.19 -7.99
C ASP A 247 -23.92 -15.78 -6.90
N ARG A 248 -24.41 -15.51 -5.67
CA ARG A 248 -23.58 -14.91 -4.60
C ARG A 248 -23.58 -15.73 -3.33
N TYR A 249 -22.39 -15.85 -2.74
CA TYR A 249 -22.15 -16.49 -1.44
C TYR A 249 -21.43 -15.54 -0.50
N VAL A 250 -21.73 -15.64 0.79
CA VAL A 250 -20.99 -14.99 1.87
C VAL A 250 -20.25 -16.07 2.66
N TYR A 251 -18.98 -15.87 2.86
CA TYR A 251 -18.07 -16.80 3.49
C TYR A 251 -17.47 -16.22 4.76
N LEU A 252 -17.67 -16.88 5.89
CA LEU A 252 -17.15 -16.48 7.20
C LEU A 252 -16.21 -17.56 7.70
N PHE A 253 -14.99 -17.20 8.05
CA PHE A 253 -13.98 -18.13 8.56
C PHE A 253 -13.00 -17.39 9.48
N GLU A 254 -12.20 -18.14 10.25
CA GLU A 254 -11.24 -17.56 11.19
C GLU A 254 -9.92 -17.18 10.51
N GLN A 255 -9.28 -16.13 11.01
CA GLN A 255 -8.01 -15.59 10.53
C GLN A 255 -6.89 -16.65 10.39
N ARG A 256 -6.89 -17.68 11.25
CA ARG A 256 -5.92 -18.77 11.21
C ARG A 256 -5.88 -19.52 9.88
N TYR A 257 -6.97 -19.53 9.14
CA TYR A 257 -7.09 -20.21 7.84
C TYR A 257 -6.75 -19.33 6.64
N LEU A 258 -6.50 -18.03 6.86
CA LEU A 258 -6.23 -17.11 5.76
C LEU A 258 -4.95 -17.50 5.00
N GLU A 259 -3.90 -17.90 5.72
CA GLU A 259 -2.65 -18.36 5.09
C GLU A 259 -2.88 -19.67 4.31
N THR A 260 -3.68 -20.60 4.82
CA THR A 260 -4.04 -21.82 4.09
C THR A 260 -4.71 -21.51 2.74
N LEU A 261 -5.62 -20.52 2.71
CA LEU A 261 -6.25 -20.09 1.46
C LEU A 261 -5.27 -19.39 0.50
N LYS A 262 -4.28 -18.66 1.03
CA LYS A 262 -3.20 -18.08 0.22
C LYS A 262 -2.30 -19.14 -0.39
N GLU A 263 -1.93 -20.16 0.38
CA GLU A 263 -1.13 -21.31 -0.08
C GLU A 263 -1.88 -22.15 -1.12
N ASP A 264 -3.19 -22.36 -0.92
CA ASP A 264 -4.10 -23.00 -1.89
C ASP A 264 -4.27 -22.19 -3.19
N LYS A 265 -3.82 -20.91 -3.18
CA LYS A 265 -4.01 -19.96 -4.31
C LYS A 265 -5.46 -19.89 -4.79
N PHE A 266 -6.44 -20.12 -3.90
CA PHE A 266 -7.85 -20.19 -4.24
C PHE A 266 -8.16 -21.20 -5.36
N SER A 267 -7.74 -22.44 -5.21
CA SER A 267 -7.90 -23.52 -6.20
C SER A 267 -9.34 -23.72 -6.69
N ILE A 268 -10.32 -23.22 -5.97
CA ILE A 268 -11.73 -23.24 -6.37
C ILE A 268 -11.98 -22.49 -7.68
N LEU A 269 -11.16 -21.47 -8.01
CA LEU A 269 -11.26 -20.74 -9.27
C LEU A 269 -11.11 -21.68 -10.47
N ASP A 270 -10.14 -22.60 -10.41
CA ASP A 270 -9.90 -23.57 -11.48
C ASP A 270 -10.92 -24.72 -11.44
N LYS A 271 -11.26 -25.22 -10.25
CA LYS A 271 -12.24 -26.30 -10.08
C LYS A 271 -13.61 -25.96 -10.65
N ILE A 272 -14.03 -24.70 -10.61
CA ILE A 272 -15.32 -24.27 -11.18
C ILE A 272 -15.25 -24.24 -12.71
N LYS A 273 -14.12 -23.89 -13.31
CA LYS A 273 -13.91 -23.94 -14.77
C LYS A 273 -13.98 -25.35 -15.36
N GLU A 274 -13.66 -26.36 -14.54
CA GLU A 274 -13.73 -27.77 -14.93
C GLU A 274 -15.14 -28.34 -15.03
N ILE A 275 -16.19 -27.57 -14.67
CA ILE A 275 -17.58 -28.02 -14.80
C ILE A 275 -17.92 -28.17 -16.28
N ASP A 276 -18.13 -29.41 -16.70
CA ASP A 276 -18.43 -29.73 -18.08
C ASP A 276 -19.90 -29.43 -18.40
N THR A 277 -20.11 -28.66 -19.44
CA THR A 277 -21.43 -28.36 -20.00
C THR A 277 -21.49 -28.79 -21.45
N LYS A 278 -22.63 -29.31 -21.94
CA LYS A 278 -22.78 -29.74 -23.33
C LYS A 278 -22.45 -28.64 -24.34
N GLU A 279 -22.71 -27.38 -23.95
CA GLU A 279 -22.44 -26.20 -24.78
C GLU A 279 -21.01 -25.67 -24.61
N LYS A 280 -20.15 -26.33 -23.82
CA LYS A 280 -18.75 -25.90 -23.50
C LYS A 280 -18.67 -24.49 -22.93
N VAL A 281 -19.69 -24.06 -22.17
CA VAL A 281 -19.69 -22.76 -21.50
C VAL A 281 -18.96 -22.90 -20.17
N GLN A 282 -17.96 -22.06 -19.95
CA GLN A 282 -17.18 -22.05 -18.71
C GLN A 282 -17.77 -21.11 -17.67
N PHE A 283 -17.83 -21.56 -16.41
CA PHE A 283 -18.13 -20.72 -15.27
C PHE A 283 -16.82 -20.20 -14.66
N THR A 284 -16.85 -18.94 -14.22
CA THR A 284 -15.75 -18.32 -13.50
C THR A 284 -16.22 -17.78 -12.17
N LEU A 285 -15.31 -17.55 -11.24
CA LEU A 285 -15.59 -16.97 -9.93
C LEU A 285 -14.83 -15.69 -9.68
N SER A 286 -15.48 -14.74 -9.05
CA SER A 286 -14.85 -13.60 -8.41
C SER A 286 -14.95 -13.77 -6.90
N ILE A 287 -13.80 -13.67 -6.20
CA ILE A 287 -13.70 -13.86 -4.77
C ILE A 287 -13.04 -12.63 -4.13
N ALA A 288 -13.64 -12.08 -3.10
CA ALA A 288 -13.05 -11.00 -2.32
C ALA A 288 -13.06 -11.34 -0.84
N VAL A 289 -11.92 -11.29 -0.18
CA VAL A 289 -11.76 -11.59 1.25
C VAL A 289 -11.20 -10.36 1.96
N SER A 290 -11.74 -10.03 3.14
CA SER A 290 -11.19 -8.99 4.00
C SER A 290 -11.24 -9.40 5.47
N ASN A 291 -10.19 -8.99 6.20
CA ASN A 291 -10.10 -9.03 7.65
C ASN A 291 -10.08 -7.62 8.27
N GLU A 292 -10.27 -6.58 7.46
CA GLU A 292 -10.22 -5.18 7.87
C GLU A 292 -11.54 -4.72 8.47
N GLY A 293 -11.46 -4.18 9.67
CA GLY A 293 -12.59 -3.67 10.42
C GLY A 293 -12.71 -4.29 11.81
N LEU A 294 -13.36 -3.59 12.72
CA LEU A 294 -13.60 -4.04 14.09
C LEU A 294 -14.82 -4.96 14.20
N THR A 295 -15.78 -4.81 13.30
CA THR A 295 -17.03 -5.57 13.27
C THR A 295 -17.15 -6.36 11.97
N ASP A 296 -17.92 -7.45 11.98
CA ASP A 296 -18.15 -8.25 10.77
C ASP A 296 -18.87 -7.45 9.68
N LYS A 297 -19.70 -6.47 10.05
CA LYS A 297 -20.30 -5.53 9.10
C LYS A 297 -19.24 -4.72 8.35
N GLN A 298 -18.26 -4.14 9.06
CA GLN A 298 -17.19 -3.38 8.45
C GLN A 298 -16.31 -4.26 7.54
N LYS A 299 -16.04 -5.51 7.97
CA LYS A 299 -15.29 -6.47 7.16
C LYS A 299 -16.05 -6.85 5.89
N TYR A 300 -17.38 -7.01 5.98
CA TYR A 300 -18.24 -7.25 4.83
C TYR A 300 -18.22 -6.06 3.85
N GLU A 301 -18.35 -4.83 4.35
CA GLU A 301 -18.26 -3.61 3.53
C GLU A 301 -16.87 -3.48 2.86
N SER A 302 -15.80 -3.82 3.58
CA SER A 302 -14.44 -3.88 3.05
C SER A 302 -14.28 -4.96 1.97
N ALA A 303 -14.83 -6.16 2.19
CA ALA A 303 -14.86 -7.23 1.20
C ALA A 303 -15.70 -6.85 -0.03
N GLN A 304 -16.79 -6.11 0.16
CA GLN A 304 -17.61 -5.62 -0.95
C GLN A 304 -16.85 -4.62 -1.82
N GLY A 305 -16.13 -3.67 -1.21
CA GLY A 305 -15.23 -2.77 -1.96
C GLY A 305 -14.13 -3.53 -2.71
N ALA A 306 -13.58 -4.59 -2.10
CA ALA A 306 -12.61 -5.45 -2.77
C ALA A 306 -13.26 -6.25 -3.92
N MET A 307 -14.52 -6.68 -3.80
CA MET A 307 -15.26 -7.34 -4.88
C MET A 307 -15.45 -6.40 -6.08
N ASP A 308 -15.78 -5.13 -5.83
CA ASP A 308 -15.90 -4.14 -6.91
C ASP A 308 -14.58 -3.99 -7.70
N VAL A 309 -13.44 -4.08 -7.01
CA VAL A 309 -12.12 -4.08 -7.66
C VAL A 309 -11.94 -5.34 -8.52
N VAL A 310 -12.27 -6.54 -8.00
CA VAL A 310 -12.18 -7.80 -8.77
C VAL A 310 -13.04 -7.76 -10.02
N LEU A 311 -14.29 -7.35 -9.87
CA LEU A 311 -15.22 -7.26 -10.99
C LEU A 311 -14.78 -6.22 -12.02
N GLY A 312 -14.28 -5.08 -11.56
CA GLY A 312 -13.69 -4.05 -12.41
C GLY A 312 -12.43 -4.52 -13.15
N ARG A 313 -11.75 -5.57 -12.67
CA ARG A 313 -10.60 -6.23 -13.34
C ARG A 313 -11.00 -7.36 -14.28
N GLY A 314 -12.29 -7.57 -14.51
CA GLY A 314 -12.85 -8.59 -15.41
C GLY A 314 -13.30 -9.88 -14.73
N GLY A 315 -13.23 -9.98 -13.40
CA GLY A 315 -13.60 -11.20 -12.66
C GLY A 315 -12.55 -12.31 -12.77
N ASP A 316 -12.97 -13.56 -12.55
CA ASP A 316 -12.14 -14.78 -12.63
C ASP A 316 -10.85 -14.72 -11.78
N GLN A 317 -10.95 -14.14 -10.60
CA GLN A 317 -9.82 -13.99 -9.69
C GLN A 317 -10.28 -13.85 -8.24
N ALA A 318 -9.36 -14.12 -7.31
CA ALA A 318 -9.56 -13.82 -5.90
C ALA A 318 -8.70 -12.62 -5.47
N VAL A 319 -9.20 -11.85 -4.53
CA VAL A 319 -8.48 -10.76 -3.89
C VAL A 319 -8.58 -10.88 -2.37
N ILE A 320 -7.48 -10.63 -1.70
CA ILE A 320 -7.44 -10.42 -0.25
C ILE A 320 -7.10 -8.96 0.01
N ARG A 321 -7.94 -8.27 0.78
CA ARG A 321 -7.66 -6.95 1.31
C ARG A 321 -7.19 -7.06 2.76
N GLU A 322 -5.92 -6.70 2.98
CA GLU A 322 -5.24 -6.77 4.28
C GLU A 322 -4.31 -5.57 4.45
N ASN A 323 -4.47 -4.78 5.52
CA ASN A 323 -3.72 -3.54 5.78
C ASN A 323 -3.78 -2.53 4.60
N GLU A 324 -4.97 -2.34 4.04
CA GLU A 324 -5.23 -1.47 2.88
C GLU A 324 -4.52 -1.92 1.58
N ILE A 325 -3.90 -3.10 1.57
CA ILE A 325 -3.20 -3.67 0.42
C ILE A 325 -4.07 -4.76 -0.20
N TYR A 326 -4.13 -4.77 -1.53
CA TYR A 326 -4.83 -5.78 -2.33
C TYR A 326 -3.83 -6.81 -2.84
N LYS A 327 -4.05 -8.09 -2.51
CA LYS A 327 -3.29 -9.23 -3.06
C LYS A 327 -4.20 -10.05 -3.95
N PHE A 328 -3.82 -10.24 -5.21
CA PHE A 328 -4.61 -10.94 -6.20
C PHE A 328 -4.10 -12.36 -6.44
N PHE A 329 -5.03 -13.27 -6.72
CA PHE A 329 -4.79 -14.69 -7.02
C PHE A 329 -5.66 -15.11 -8.21
N GLY A 330 -5.15 -15.92 -9.13
CA GLY A 330 -5.88 -16.33 -10.34
C GLY A 330 -5.79 -15.28 -11.47
N GLY A 331 -6.79 -15.24 -12.35
CA GLY A 331 -6.84 -14.30 -13.47
C GLY A 331 -6.03 -14.74 -14.70
N ARG A 332 -5.89 -16.08 -14.91
CA ARG A 332 -5.17 -16.67 -16.05
C ARG A 332 -6.07 -17.00 -17.27
N ALA A 333 -7.40 -16.80 -17.14
CA ALA A 333 -8.31 -17.13 -18.22
C ALA A 333 -8.14 -16.21 -19.43
N GLU A 334 -8.24 -16.77 -20.63
CA GLU A 334 -8.43 -15.99 -21.86
C GLU A 334 -9.69 -15.12 -21.72
N GLU A 335 -9.55 -13.87 -22.10
CA GLU A 335 -10.64 -12.90 -22.03
C GLU A 335 -11.74 -13.29 -23.05
N VAL A 336 -12.89 -13.72 -22.56
CA VAL A 336 -14.04 -14.05 -23.42
C VAL A 336 -14.85 -12.80 -23.69
N GLU A 337 -14.99 -12.44 -24.96
CA GLU A 337 -15.76 -11.27 -25.41
C GLU A 337 -17.24 -11.39 -25.01
N LYS A 338 -17.75 -10.45 -24.22
CA LYS A 338 -19.16 -10.36 -23.83
C LYS A 338 -19.92 -9.47 -24.80
N ARG A 339 -20.98 -10.00 -25.39
CA ARG A 339 -21.89 -9.24 -26.27
C ARG A 339 -22.92 -8.46 -25.47
N THR A 340 -22.62 -7.24 -25.04
CA THR A 340 -23.54 -6.39 -24.27
C THR A 340 -24.02 -5.15 -25.03
N LYS A 341 -24.53 -5.33 -26.25
CA LYS A 341 -25.13 -4.24 -27.06
C LYS A 341 -26.27 -3.50 -26.32
N VAL A 342 -26.95 -4.19 -25.40
CA VAL A 342 -28.01 -3.57 -24.58
C VAL A 342 -27.43 -2.55 -23.60
N LYS A 343 -26.32 -2.88 -22.94
CA LYS A 343 -25.65 -1.96 -22.00
C LYS A 343 -25.16 -0.72 -22.72
N ALA A 344 -24.50 -0.87 -23.88
CA ALA A 344 -24.01 0.25 -24.68
C ALA A 344 -25.15 1.21 -25.09
N ARG A 345 -26.33 0.69 -25.46
CA ARG A 345 -27.53 1.53 -25.76
C ARG A 345 -28.01 2.31 -24.54
N VAL A 346 -28.13 1.66 -23.40
CA VAL A 346 -28.59 2.31 -22.16
C VAL A 346 -27.60 3.42 -21.75
N VAL A 347 -26.30 3.15 -21.84
CA VAL A 347 -25.26 4.11 -21.54
C VAL A 347 -25.24 5.27 -22.54
N ALA A 348 -25.37 4.98 -23.83
CA ALA A 348 -25.44 6.04 -24.87
C ALA A 348 -26.60 6.99 -24.62
N HIS A 349 -27.80 6.46 -24.32
CA HIS A 349 -28.95 7.28 -23.98
C HIS A 349 -28.76 8.11 -22.70
N ALA A 350 -28.18 7.50 -21.64
CA ALA A 350 -27.86 8.21 -20.40
C ALA A 350 -26.84 9.33 -20.62
N LEU A 351 -25.80 9.08 -21.44
CA LEU A 351 -24.81 10.07 -21.79
C LEU A 351 -25.40 11.25 -22.59
N GLU A 352 -26.25 10.96 -23.58
CA GLU A 352 -26.97 12.03 -24.32
C GLU A 352 -27.79 12.93 -23.40
N ASN A 353 -28.51 12.33 -22.42
CA ASN A 353 -29.30 13.10 -21.48
C ASN A 353 -28.41 13.97 -20.58
N LEU A 354 -27.30 13.43 -20.06
CA LEU A 354 -26.35 14.19 -19.26
C LEU A 354 -25.74 15.37 -20.05
N ILE A 355 -25.43 15.18 -21.34
CA ILE A 355 -24.93 16.24 -22.20
C ILE A 355 -26.00 17.32 -22.40
N LYS A 356 -27.24 16.95 -22.75
CA LYS A 356 -28.37 17.87 -22.94
C LYS A 356 -28.72 18.69 -21.69
N GLU A 357 -28.52 18.10 -20.52
CA GLU A 357 -28.75 18.77 -19.22
C GLU A 357 -27.58 19.66 -18.76
N SER A 358 -26.49 19.69 -19.48
CA SER A 358 -25.28 20.42 -19.09
C SER A 358 -25.06 21.63 -19.99
N LYS A 359 -24.54 22.74 -19.45
CA LYS A 359 -24.26 23.95 -20.23
C LYS A 359 -23.04 23.79 -21.13
N LYS A 360 -22.09 22.99 -20.66
CA LYS A 360 -20.86 22.67 -21.41
C LYS A 360 -20.34 21.28 -21.03
N VAL A 361 -19.54 20.73 -21.92
CA VAL A 361 -18.86 19.44 -21.71
C VAL A 361 -17.34 19.68 -21.75
N MET A 362 -16.64 19.22 -20.74
CA MET A 362 -15.19 19.09 -20.74
C MET A 362 -14.82 17.62 -20.86
N ILE A 363 -13.88 17.32 -21.76
CA ILE A 363 -13.50 15.95 -22.07
C ILE A 363 -12.01 15.84 -21.84
N MET A 364 -11.55 14.89 -21.06
CA MET A 364 -10.12 14.66 -20.84
C MET A 364 -9.79 13.17 -20.85
N GLY A 365 -8.57 12.85 -21.20
CA GLY A 365 -8.01 11.51 -21.08
C GLY A 365 -6.94 11.42 -20.00
N HIS A 366 -5.97 10.53 -20.20
CA HIS A 366 -4.83 10.41 -19.30
C HIS A 366 -3.72 11.43 -19.61
N ASN A 367 -2.85 11.70 -18.63
CA ASN A 367 -1.84 12.78 -18.60
C ASN A 367 -0.73 12.68 -19.65
N ASN A 368 -0.62 11.63 -20.42
CA ASN A 368 0.23 11.51 -21.61
C ASN A 368 -0.64 10.95 -22.74
N PRO A 369 -1.55 11.76 -23.30
CA PRO A 369 -2.57 11.26 -24.22
C PRO A 369 -1.95 10.61 -25.45
N ASP A 370 -2.53 9.50 -25.83
CA ASP A 370 -2.21 8.79 -27.06
C ASP A 370 -3.38 8.87 -28.06
N MET A 371 -3.32 8.09 -29.14
CA MET A 371 -4.37 8.11 -30.14
C MET A 371 -5.69 7.50 -29.68
N ASP A 372 -5.68 6.57 -28.68
CA ASP A 372 -6.93 6.05 -28.12
C ASP A 372 -7.62 7.11 -27.26
N SER A 373 -6.85 7.75 -26.39
CA SER A 373 -7.32 8.83 -25.53
C SER A 373 -7.87 10.00 -26.35
N ILE A 374 -7.07 10.57 -27.27
CA ILE A 374 -7.50 11.75 -28.05
C ILE A 374 -8.61 11.43 -29.06
N GLY A 375 -8.57 10.25 -29.68
CA GLY A 375 -9.64 9.79 -30.58
C GLY A 375 -10.96 9.62 -29.86
N SER A 376 -10.94 9.07 -28.65
CA SER A 376 -12.10 8.98 -27.77
C SER A 376 -12.64 10.35 -27.39
N CYS A 377 -11.76 11.32 -27.06
CA CYS A 377 -12.15 12.70 -26.81
C CYS A 377 -12.85 13.31 -28.03
N MET A 378 -12.31 13.12 -29.24
CA MET A 378 -12.91 13.64 -30.49
C MET A 378 -14.30 13.06 -30.77
N GLY A 379 -14.51 11.78 -30.47
CA GLY A 379 -15.82 11.14 -30.58
C GLY A 379 -16.87 11.74 -29.66
N ILE A 380 -16.53 11.92 -28.38
CA ILE A 380 -17.41 12.57 -27.37
C ILE A 380 -17.64 14.05 -27.72
N TYR A 381 -16.59 14.76 -28.18
CA TYR A 381 -16.73 16.12 -28.67
C TYR A 381 -17.80 16.23 -29.79
N ARG A 382 -17.76 15.33 -30.79
CA ARG A 382 -18.76 15.32 -31.86
C ARG A 382 -20.16 15.02 -31.37
N LEU A 383 -20.29 14.12 -30.41
CA LEU A 383 -21.60 13.83 -29.77
C LEU A 383 -22.16 15.11 -29.13
N ALA A 384 -21.37 15.79 -28.29
CA ALA A 384 -21.77 17.04 -27.63
C ALA A 384 -22.15 18.13 -28.61
N LYS A 385 -21.34 18.33 -29.66
CA LYS A 385 -21.60 19.33 -30.74
C LYS A 385 -22.88 18.99 -31.52
N THR A 386 -23.17 17.72 -31.77
CA THR A 386 -24.41 17.29 -32.43
C THR A 386 -25.65 17.56 -31.58
N LEU A 387 -25.47 17.61 -30.26
CA LEU A 387 -26.53 17.94 -29.29
C LEU A 387 -26.58 19.45 -28.96
N ASP A 388 -25.96 20.31 -29.76
CA ASP A 388 -25.86 21.78 -29.60
C ASP A 388 -25.27 22.22 -28.27
N THR A 389 -24.41 21.38 -27.62
CA THR A 389 -23.72 21.69 -26.38
C THR A 389 -22.28 22.10 -26.66
N ASN A 390 -21.79 23.15 -25.98
CA ASN A 390 -20.40 23.59 -26.09
C ASN A 390 -19.51 22.52 -25.46
N ALA A 391 -18.46 22.13 -26.19
CA ALA A 391 -17.54 21.09 -25.74
C ALA A 391 -16.09 21.48 -25.96
N TYR A 392 -15.23 21.10 -25.02
CA TYR A 392 -13.79 21.33 -25.02
C TYR A 392 -13.05 20.07 -24.66
N ILE A 393 -11.90 19.85 -25.28
CA ILE A 393 -10.97 18.76 -24.97
C ILE A 393 -9.85 19.35 -24.13
N VAL A 394 -9.68 18.84 -22.91
CA VAL A 394 -8.60 19.26 -22.01
C VAL A 394 -7.41 18.34 -22.23
N SER A 395 -6.33 18.87 -22.76
CA SER A 395 -5.13 18.09 -23.08
C SER A 395 -3.87 18.96 -23.09
N SER A 396 -2.74 18.33 -22.79
CA SER A 396 -1.41 18.96 -22.87
C SER A 396 -1.02 19.21 -24.34
N GLU A 397 -0.50 20.38 -24.63
CA GLU A 397 -0.31 20.85 -26.03
C GLU A 397 0.80 20.11 -26.81
N ASP A 398 1.85 19.59 -26.15
CA ASP A 398 3.06 19.10 -26.84
C ASP A 398 3.33 17.60 -26.58
N VAL A 399 2.45 16.75 -27.12
CA VAL A 399 2.69 15.31 -27.08
C VAL A 399 3.31 14.84 -28.40
N PRO A 400 4.55 14.33 -28.40
CA PRO A 400 5.23 13.89 -29.61
C PRO A 400 4.45 12.86 -30.43
N ALA A 401 3.70 11.98 -29.76
CA ALA A 401 2.88 10.95 -30.41
C ALA A 401 1.73 11.51 -31.23
N LEU A 402 1.23 12.72 -30.91
CA LEU A 402 0.09 13.36 -31.57
C LEU A 402 0.48 14.38 -32.65
N LYS A 403 1.77 14.64 -32.86
CA LYS A 403 2.24 15.67 -33.81
C LYS A 403 1.68 15.54 -35.22
N ALA A 404 1.55 14.32 -35.74
CA ALA A 404 1.02 14.08 -37.07
C ALA A 404 -0.49 14.34 -37.15
N PHE A 405 -1.23 13.96 -36.10
CA PHE A 405 -2.65 14.21 -35.94
C PHE A 405 -2.92 15.72 -35.79
N ASN A 406 -2.22 16.42 -34.88
CA ASN A 406 -2.39 17.85 -34.63
C ASN A 406 -2.19 18.67 -35.91
N ARG A 407 -1.19 18.35 -36.75
CA ARG A 407 -0.99 19.00 -38.05
C ARG A 407 -2.18 18.85 -39.01
N GLU A 408 -2.93 17.75 -38.93
CA GLU A 408 -4.15 17.57 -39.72
C GLU A 408 -5.32 18.33 -39.11
N LEU A 409 -5.40 18.36 -37.78
CA LEU A 409 -6.45 19.06 -37.04
C LEU A 409 -6.37 20.59 -37.29
N ASP A 410 -5.17 21.18 -37.29
CA ASP A 410 -4.89 22.60 -37.51
C ASP A 410 -5.36 23.11 -38.90
N LYS A 411 -5.68 22.21 -39.81
CA LYS A 411 -6.18 22.61 -41.16
C LYS A 411 -7.67 22.96 -41.17
N ASP A 412 -8.42 22.61 -40.15
CA ASP A 412 -9.86 22.87 -40.02
C ASP A 412 -10.12 23.84 -38.86
N SER A 413 -10.53 25.05 -39.18
CA SER A 413 -10.80 26.13 -38.21
C SER A 413 -11.89 25.81 -37.20
N GLU A 414 -12.69 24.76 -37.40
CA GLU A 414 -13.67 24.31 -36.40
C GLU A 414 -12.98 23.84 -35.08
N TYR A 415 -11.73 23.41 -35.17
CA TYR A 415 -11.00 22.86 -33.99
C TYR A 415 -9.99 23.85 -33.39
N GLU A 416 -9.91 25.08 -33.85
CA GLU A 416 -8.90 26.08 -33.45
C GLU A 416 -8.91 26.31 -31.91
N ASP A 417 -10.10 26.34 -31.28
CA ASP A 417 -10.25 26.57 -29.84
C ASP A 417 -10.83 25.38 -29.11
N VAL A 418 -10.78 24.15 -29.65
CA VAL A 418 -11.41 22.97 -29.08
C VAL A 418 -10.49 22.30 -28.06
N ILE A 419 -9.19 22.21 -28.34
CA ILE A 419 -8.22 21.67 -27.42
C ILE A 419 -7.71 22.81 -26.54
N ILE A 420 -7.94 22.72 -25.25
CA ILE A 420 -7.56 23.74 -24.27
C ILE A 420 -6.63 23.11 -23.22
N ASN A 421 -5.73 23.91 -22.69
CA ASN A 421 -4.88 23.48 -21.59
C ASN A 421 -5.64 23.48 -20.24
N LYS A 422 -5.02 22.90 -19.24
CA LYS A 422 -5.55 22.77 -17.88
C LYS A 422 -5.92 24.12 -17.26
N GLU A 423 -5.10 25.16 -17.45
CA GLU A 423 -5.30 26.48 -16.88
C GLU A 423 -6.58 27.11 -17.44
N VAL A 424 -6.76 27.07 -18.75
CA VAL A 424 -7.96 27.58 -19.43
C VAL A 424 -9.19 26.75 -19.03
N ALA A 425 -9.04 25.43 -18.86
CA ALA A 425 -10.13 24.58 -18.40
C ALA A 425 -10.59 24.95 -16.99
N MET A 426 -9.65 25.20 -16.06
CA MET A 426 -9.95 25.63 -14.69
C MET A 426 -10.62 27.00 -14.61
N GLU A 427 -10.29 27.92 -15.52
CA GLU A 427 -10.96 29.22 -15.59
C GLU A 427 -12.40 29.13 -16.14
N ASN A 428 -12.68 28.11 -16.95
CA ASN A 428 -13.96 27.94 -17.62
C ASN A 428 -14.90 26.93 -16.98
N VAL A 429 -14.45 26.11 -16.01
CA VAL A 429 -15.29 25.12 -15.33
C VAL A 429 -16.33 25.79 -14.43
N ASP A 430 -17.54 25.22 -14.35
CA ASP A 430 -18.59 25.61 -13.44
C ASP A 430 -19.40 24.40 -12.95
N GLU A 431 -20.36 24.62 -12.05
CA GLU A 431 -21.19 23.56 -11.46
C GLU A 431 -22.10 22.84 -12.48
N ASP A 432 -22.41 23.46 -13.60
CA ASP A 432 -23.26 22.92 -14.68
C ASP A 432 -22.39 22.25 -15.79
N THR A 433 -21.09 22.13 -15.56
CA THR A 433 -20.17 21.45 -16.46
C THR A 433 -20.25 19.95 -16.29
N LEU A 434 -20.40 19.21 -17.40
CA LEU A 434 -20.22 17.77 -17.46
C LEU A 434 -18.75 17.46 -17.78
N LEU A 435 -18.11 16.67 -16.93
CA LEU A 435 -16.76 16.17 -17.19
C LEU A 435 -16.85 14.72 -17.70
N VAL A 436 -16.31 14.50 -18.91
CA VAL A 436 -16.20 13.15 -19.48
C VAL A 436 -14.73 12.74 -19.47
N VAL A 437 -14.43 11.68 -18.74
CA VAL A 437 -13.08 11.09 -18.66
C VAL A 437 -13.06 9.86 -19.56
N VAL A 438 -12.11 9.81 -20.48
CA VAL A 438 -11.95 8.70 -21.42
C VAL A 438 -10.59 8.03 -21.24
N ASP A 439 -10.54 6.74 -21.52
CA ASP A 439 -9.32 5.92 -21.56
C ASP A 439 -8.52 5.89 -20.24
N THR A 440 -9.16 6.30 -19.17
CA THR A 440 -8.65 6.11 -17.80
C THR A 440 -9.77 6.28 -16.78
N HIS A 441 -9.58 5.68 -15.61
CA HIS A 441 -10.47 5.84 -14.44
C HIS A 441 -9.69 6.25 -13.18
N LYS A 442 -8.36 6.45 -13.30
CA LYS A 442 -7.47 6.74 -12.16
C LYS A 442 -7.38 8.23 -11.88
N VAL A 443 -7.61 8.62 -10.61
CA VAL A 443 -7.59 10.02 -10.17
C VAL A 443 -6.27 10.72 -10.49
N ASN A 444 -5.14 10.07 -10.23
CA ASN A 444 -3.81 10.67 -10.39
C ASN A 444 -3.24 10.52 -11.81
N TYR A 445 -3.99 9.93 -12.73
CA TYR A 445 -3.53 9.66 -14.08
C TYR A 445 -4.28 10.45 -15.17
N VAL A 446 -5.34 11.17 -14.81
CA VAL A 446 -6.02 12.09 -15.73
C VAL A 446 -5.19 13.34 -16.00
N ASP A 447 -5.44 14.02 -17.12
CA ASP A 447 -4.67 15.20 -17.56
C ASP A 447 -4.84 16.40 -16.60
N ALA A 448 -6.05 16.62 -16.07
CA ALA A 448 -6.37 17.69 -15.12
C ALA A 448 -7.12 17.16 -13.88
N PRO A 449 -6.41 16.59 -12.88
CA PRO A 449 -7.05 16.02 -11.68
C PRO A 449 -7.86 17.01 -10.84
N GLU A 450 -7.55 18.30 -10.95
CA GLU A 450 -8.22 19.36 -10.22
C GLU A 450 -9.68 19.52 -10.66
N LEU A 451 -9.97 19.30 -11.96
CA LEU A 451 -11.33 19.38 -12.50
C LEU A 451 -12.30 18.39 -11.84
N LEU A 452 -11.80 17.24 -11.39
CA LEU A 452 -12.62 16.23 -10.68
C LEU A 452 -13.27 16.78 -9.40
N LYS A 453 -12.71 17.83 -8.80
CA LYS A 453 -13.21 18.44 -7.56
C LYS A 453 -14.20 19.59 -7.82
N GLU A 454 -14.15 20.17 -9.00
CA GLU A 454 -14.94 21.37 -9.37
C GLU A 454 -16.28 21.00 -9.99
N VAL A 455 -16.43 19.77 -10.51
CA VAL A 455 -17.65 19.34 -11.22
C VAL A 455 -18.51 18.41 -10.38
N LYS A 456 -19.81 18.45 -10.58
CA LYS A 456 -20.79 17.57 -9.93
C LYS A 456 -21.13 16.32 -10.74
N LYS A 457 -20.98 16.38 -12.06
CA LYS A 457 -21.33 15.30 -12.98
C LYS A 457 -20.08 14.79 -13.67
N ILE A 458 -19.73 13.53 -13.46
CA ILE A 458 -18.57 12.88 -14.06
C ILE A 458 -19.03 11.63 -14.80
N VAL A 459 -18.60 11.49 -16.04
CA VAL A 459 -18.80 10.28 -16.84
C VAL A 459 -17.44 9.65 -17.12
N ILE A 460 -17.32 8.33 -17.00
CA ILE A 460 -16.11 7.58 -17.31
C ILE A 460 -16.41 6.60 -18.44
N VAL A 461 -15.57 6.60 -19.48
CA VAL A 461 -15.59 5.62 -20.58
C VAL A 461 -14.17 5.03 -20.68
N ASP A 462 -14.00 3.78 -20.23
CA ASP A 462 -12.67 3.19 -20.09
C ASP A 462 -12.68 1.68 -20.35
N HIS A 463 -11.60 1.14 -20.89
CA HIS A 463 -11.39 -0.28 -21.17
C HIS A 463 -10.36 -0.93 -20.25
N HIS A 464 -9.72 -0.17 -19.37
CA HIS A 464 -8.73 -0.68 -18.45
C HIS A 464 -9.35 -1.45 -17.28
N ARG A 465 -8.59 -2.42 -16.72
CA ARG A 465 -8.98 -3.11 -15.49
C ARG A 465 -9.01 -2.15 -14.32
N ARG A 466 -10.08 -2.20 -13.53
CA ARG A 466 -10.28 -1.30 -12.39
C ARG A 466 -9.14 -1.44 -11.38
N SER A 467 -8.55 -0.31 -10.99
CA SER A 467 -7.52 -0.21 -9.96
C SER A 467 -8.12 0.19 -8.61
N ALA A 468 -7.33 0.10 -7.53
CA ALA A 468 -7.76 0.60 -6.22
C ALA A 468 -7.89 2.15 -6.19
N ASP A 469 -7.09 2.84 -7.01
CA ASP A 469 -7.10 4.29 -7.18
C ASP A 469 -8.00 4.65 -8.38
N TYR A 470 -9.31 4.77 -8.14
CA TYR A 470 -10.29 5.09 -9.16
C TYR A 470 -11.18 6.28 -8.76
N ILE A 471 -11.80 6.92 -9.72
CA ILE A 471 -12.75 8.03 -9.52
C ILE A 471 -14.05 7.47 -8.94
N GLU A 472 -14.26 7.64 -7.63
CA GLU A 472 -15.39 7.03 -6.89
C GLU A 472 -16.75 7.64 -7.20
N ASN A 473 -16.81 8.95 -7.50
CA ASN A 473 -18.04 9.73 -7.63
C ASN A 473 -18.54 9.89 -9.07
N ALA A 474 -18.30 8.90 -9.94
CA ALA A 474 -18.78 8.95 -11.31
C ALA A 474 -20.32 8.83 -11.36
N THR A 475 -20.97 9.78 -12.02
CA THR A 475 -22.42 9.78 -12.29
C THR A 475 -22.80 8.66 -13.24
N LEU A 476 -21.95 8.39 -14.25
CA LEU A 476 -22.10 7.32 -15.21
C LEU A 476 -20.74 6.68 -15.47
N MET A 477 -20.68 5.36 -15.44
CA MET A 477 -19.45 4.60 -15.71
C MET A 477 -19.72 3.55 -16.79
N PHE A 478 -19.00 3.65 -17.90
CA PHE A 478 -18.97 2.64 -18.95
C PHE A 478 -17.55 2.08 -19.03
N GLN A 479 -17.30 1.09 -18.20
CA GLN A 479 -16.03 0.38 -18.12
C GLN A 479 -16.22 -1.04 -18.62
N GLU A 480 -15.48 -1.42 -19.68
CA GLU A 480 -15.57 -2.71 -20.36
C GLU A 480 -14.17 -3.25 -20.66
N VAL A 481 -13.67 -4.13 -19.79
CA VAL A 481 -12.30 -4.68 -19.84
C VAL A 481 -12.04 -5.51 -21.10
N TYR A 482 -13.10 -6.01 -21.71
CA TYR A 482 -13.06 -6.84 -22.92
C TYR A 482 -13.06 -6.03 -24.22
N ALA A 483 -13.30 -4.73 -24.14
CA ALA A 483 -13.16 -3.87 -25.30
C ALA A 483 -11.67 -3.70 -25.64
N SER A 484 -11.37 -3.59 -26.92
CA SER A 484 -9.99 -3.43 -27.38
C SER A 484 -9.39 -2.08 -26.99
N SER A 485 -10.24 -1.04 -26.92
CA SER A 485 -9.84 0.34 -26.71
C SER A 485 -11.02 1.21 -26.22
N ALA A 486 -10.75 2.37 -25.66
CA ALA A 486 -11.77 3.35 -25.34
C ALA A 486 -12.45 3.91 -26.61
N ALA A 487 -11.69 4.04 -27.71
CA ALA A 487 -12.24 4.45 -29.02
C ALA A 487 -13.25 3.46 -29.58
N GLU A 488 -13.09 2.15 -29.31
CA GLU A 488 -14.13 1.14 -29.62
C GLU A 488 -15.39 1.45 -28.84
N LEU A 489 -15.30 1.64 -27.52
CA LEU A 489 -16.44 1.95 -26.66
C LEU A 489 -17.15 3.24 -27.07
N VAL A 490 -16.41 4.31 -27.32
CA VAL A 490 -16.96 5.57 -27.80
C VAL A 490 -17.65 5.36 -29.16
N THR A 491 -17.02 4.63 -30.09
CA THR A 491 -17.63 4.33 -31.40
C THR A 491 -18.95 3.58 -31.24
N GLU A 492 -19.06 2.65 -30.30
CA GLU A 492 -20.35 1.99 -30.00
C GLU A 492 -21.38 2.95 -29.44
N LEU A 493 -21.01 3.84 -28.49
CA LEU A 493 -21.91 4.85 -27.96
C LEU A 493 -22.46 5.73 -29.08
N LEU A 494 -21.62 6.15 -30.02
CA LEU A 494 -22.03 6.95 -31.19
C LEU A 494 -22.99 6.20 -32.13
N GLN A 495 -22.80 4.88 -32.28
CA GLN A 495 -23.70 4.06 -33.10
C GLN A 495 -25.09 3.87 -32.46
N TYR A 496 -25.14 3.83 -31.12
CA TYR A 496 -26.36 3.57 -30.37
C TYR A 496 -27.03 4.83 -29.81
N ALA A 497 -26.46 6.01 -30.07
CA ALA A 497 -27.07 7.28 -29.77
C ALA A 497 -28.43 7.42 -30.48
N GLU A 498 -29.43 8.00 -29.82
CA GLU A 498 -30.74 8.27 -30.42
C GLU A 498 -30.66 9.32 -31.51
N THR A 499 -29.80 10.33 -31.28
CA THR A 499 -29.50 11.38 -32.22
C THR A 499 -28.54 10.87 -33.28
N LYS A 500 -28.86 11.04 -34.56
CA LYS A 500 -27.97 10.63 -35.64
C LYS A 500 -26.68 11.45 -35.61
N ILE A 501 -25.57 10.82 -35.34
CA ILE A 501 -24.25 11.46 -35.30
C ILE A 501 -23.61 11.40 -36.68
N ASN A 502 -23.18 12.56 -37.18
CA ASN A 502 -22.43 12.67 -38.42
C ASN A 502 -20.96 13.03 -38.11
N LEU A 503 -20.12 12.00 -37.97
CA LEU A 503 -18.68 12.19 -37.75
C LEU A 503 -18.04 12.87 -38.96
N LYS A 504 -17.19 13.86 -38.71
CA LYS A 504 -16.26 14.36 -39.73
C LYS A 504 -15.15 13.33 -39.96
N THR A 505 -14.53 13.40 -41.13
CA THR A 505 -13.48 12.44 -41.51
C THR A 505 -12.34 12.38 -40.48
N ILE A 506 -11.86 13.53 -39.99
CA ILE A 506 -10.77 13.59 -38.98
C ILE A 506 -11.16 12.93 -37.66
N GLU A 507 -12.41 13.07 -37.22
CA GLU A 507 -12.91 12.46 -36.00
C GLU A 507 -13.05 10.94 -36.14
N ALA A 508 -13.58 10.51 -37.28
CA ALA A 508 -13.67 9.06 -37.56
C ALA A 508 -12.28 8.44 -37.70
N GLU A 509 -11.33 9.15 -38.30
CA GLU A 509 -9.93 8.74 -38.44
C GLU A 509 -9.21 8.68 -37.09
N SER A 510 -9.48 9.63 -36.17
CA SER A 510 -8.88 9.62 -34.83
C SER A 510 -9.40 8.44 -33.98
N LEU A 511 -10.71 8.14 -34.01
CA LEU A 511 -11.28 6.95 -33.38
C LEU A 511 -10.70 5.66 -33.97
N TYR A 512 -10.58 5.59 -35.30
CA TYR A 512 -9.99 4.42 -35.95
C TYR A 512 -8.50 4.27 -35.60
N ALA A 513 -7.77 5.37 -35.47
CA ALA A 513 -6.38 5.37 -35.04
C ALA A 513 -6.23 4.86 -33.59
N GLY A 514 -7.13 5.22 -32.68
CA GLY A 514 -7.16 4.70 -31.32
C GLY A 514 -7.32 3.18 -31.31
N ILE A 515 -8.34 2.67 -32.00
CA ILE A 515 -8.55 1.22 -32.15
C ILE A 515 -7.30 0.55 -32.75
N MET A 516 -6.72 1.12 -33.81
CA MET A 516 -5.57 0.56 -34.49
C MET A 516 -4.32 0.52 -33.59
N MET A 517 -4.14 1.52 -32.74
CA MET A 517 -3.02 1.61 -31.80
C MET A 517 -3.10 0.53 -30.75
N ASP A 518 -4.20 0.42 -30.02
CA ASP A 518 -4.38 -0.50 -28.90
C ASP A 518 -4.46 -1.95 -29.33
N THR A 519 -4.97 -2.19 -30.53
CA THR A 519 -5.01 -3.54 -31.15
C THR A 519 -3.73 -3.91 -31.87
N LYS A 520 -2.73 -3.03 -31.93
CA LYS A 520 -1.54 -3.20 -32.78
C LYS A 520 -1.89 -3.64 -34.20
N ASN A 521 -2.64 -2.81 -34.88
CA ASN A 521 -3.17 -3.08 -36.24
C ASN A 521 -4.07 -4.33 -36.28
N PHE A 522 -5.01 -4.46 -35.34
CA PHE A 522 -5.97 -5.58 -35.26
C PHE A 522 -5.32 -6.95 -35.01
N THR A 523 -4.18 -6.99 -34.33
CA THR A 523 -3.47 -8.22 -33.98
C THR A 523 -3.78 -8.67 -32.55
N PHE A 524 -3.92 -7.74 -31.60
CA PHE A 524 -4.14 -8.04 -30.19
C PHE A 524 -5.50 -7.57 -29.72
N LYS A 525 -6.09 -8.26 -28.72
CA LYS A 525 -7.38 -7.92 -28.10
C LYS A 525 -8.50 -7.58 -29.09
N THR A 526 -8.49 -8.17 -30.28
CA THR A 526 -9.42 -7.85 -31.34
C THR A 526 -10.59 -8.81 -31.35
N GLY A 527 -11.75 -8.34 -30.95
CA GLY A 527 -13.01 -9.09 -30.95
C GLY A 527 -13.91 -8.72 -32.11
N VAL A 528 -15.09 -9.32 -32.14
CA VAL A 528 -16.14 -9.01 -33.15
C VAL A 528 -16.55 -7.55 -33.07
N ARG A 529 -16.70 -6.99 -31.86
CA ARG A 529 -17.08 -5.60 -31.60
C ARG A 529 -16.06 -4.62 -32.19
N THR A 530 -14.77 -4.95 -32.08
CA THR A 530 -13.68 -4.15 -32.68
C THR A 530 -13.81 -4.03 -34.18
N PHE A 531 -14.09 -5.14 -34.88
CA PHE A 531 -14.35 -5.13 -36.33
C PHE A 531 -15.65 -4.41 -36.69
N GLU A 532 -16.73 -4.55 -35.89
CA GLU A 532 -17.98 -3.82 -36.07
C GLU A 532 -17.74 -2.30 -35.97
N ALA A 533 -17.00 -1.84 -34.95
CA ALA A 533 -16.62 -0.44 -34.76
C ALA A 533 -15.77 0.07 -35.95
N ALA A 534 -14.72 -0.68 -36.33
CA ALA A 534 -13.88 -0.34 -37.48
C ALA A 534 -14.68 -0.26 -38.80
N ALA A 535 -15.61 -1.19 -39.02
CA ALA A 535 -16.50 -1.17 -40.18
C ALA A 535 -17.44 0.06 -40.20
N TYR A 536 -17.96 0.46 -39.01
CA TYR A 536 -18.76 1.67 -38.89
C TYR A 536 -17.92 2.91 -39.23
N LEU A 537 -16.73 3.06 -38.63
CA LEU A 537 -15.84 4.19 -38.89
C LEU A 537 -15.42 4.24 -40.39
N ARG A 538 -15.19 3.07 -41.00
CA ARG A 538 -14.93 3.01 -42.44
C ARG A 538 -16.09 3.55 -43.27
N LYS A 539 -17.35 3.30 -42.89
CA LYS A 539 -18.54 3.90 -43.54
C LYS A 539 -18.63 5.41 -43.33
N CYS A 540 -18.08 5.91 -42.19
CA CYS A 540 -17.97 7.36 -41.94
C CYS A 540 -16.87 8.06 -42.77
N GLY A 541 -16.11 7.31 -43.61
CA GLY A 541 -15.17 7.91 -44.58
C GLY A 541 -13.70 7.83 -44.17
N VAL A 542 -13.31 7.01 -43.20
CA VAL A 542 -11.92 6.81 -42.76
C VAL A 542 -11.02 6.45 -43.95
N ASP A 543 -9.93 7.16 -44.16
CA ASP A 543 -8.82 6.76 -45.02
C ASP A 543 -7.73 6.07 -44.20
N ILE A 544 -7.71 4.73 -44.29
CA ILE A 544 -6.76 3.88 -43.56
C ILE A 544 -5.31 4.23 -43.89
N ILE A 545 -5.03 4.66 -45.12
CA ILE A 545 -3.66 5.04 -45.56
C ILE A 545 -3.24 6.34 -44.84
N ARG A 546 -4.16 7.29 -44.68
CA ARG A 546 -3.90 8.54 -43.97
C ARG A 546 -3.64 8.26 -42.48
N VAL A 547 -4.47 7.45 -41.86
CA VAL A 547 -4.27 7.03 -40.46
C VAL A 547 -2.92 6.31 -40.28
N LYS A 548 -2.56 5.39 -41.20
CA LYS A 548 -1.27 4.71 -41.12
C LYS A 548 -0.08 5.68 -41.18
N LYS A 549 -0.20 6.82 -41.90
CA LYS A 549 0.86 7.83 -41.94
C LYS A 549 1.10 8.51 -40.61
N TRP A 550 0.09 8.58 -39.72
CA TRP A 550 0.26 9.17 -38.38
C TRP A 550 1.18 8.35 -37.49
N PHE A 551 1.28 7.03 -37.74
CA PHE A 551 2.12 6.09 -36.99
C PHE A 551 3.50 5.85 -37.61
N GLN A 552 3.85 6.55 -38.71
CA GLN A 552 5.17 6.40 -39.32
C GLN A 552 6.26 6.97 -38.39
N SER A 553 7.29 6.18 -38.14
CA SER A 553 8.50 6.63 -37.46
C SER A 553 9.42 7.37 -38.43
N ASP A 554 10.17 8.34 -37.91
CA ASP A 554 11.27 8.94 -38.66
C ASP A 554 12.45 7.96 -38.82
N LEU A 555 13.34 8.21 -39.79
CA LEU A 555 14.45 7.32 -40.11
C LEU A 555 15.45 7.15 -38.93
N GLU A 556 15.63 8.20 -38.11
CA GLU A 556 16.55 8.17 -36.99
C GLU A 556 16.03 7.24 -35.90
N SER A 557 14.75 7.37 -35.53
CA SER A 557 14.06 6.47 -34.58
C SER A 557 14.06 5.03 -35.09
N PHE A 558 13.81 4.79 -36.37
CA PHE A 558 13.85 3.48 -36.98
C PHE A 558 15.24 2.85 -36.85
N ASN A 559 16.31 3.59 -37.15
CA ASN A 559 17.68 3.11 -37.06
C ASN A 559 18.03 2.74 -35.60
N LYS A 560 17.62 3.56 -34.62
CA LYS A 560 17.81 3.24 -33.19
C LYS A 560 17.13 1.93 -32.79
N ILE A 561 15.87 1.73 -33.22
CA ILE A 561 15.14 0.49 -32.96
C ILE A 561 15.86 -0.71 -33.62
N ALA A 562 16.25 -0.59 -34.88
CA ALA A 562 16.96 -1.65 -35.60
C ALA A 562 18.28 -2.03 -34.91
N ASP A 563 19.02 -1.05 -34.37
CA ASP A 563 20.25 -1.33 -33.62
C ASP A 563 20.00 -2.07 -32.31
N ILE A 564 18.91 -1.77 -31.59
CA ILE A 564 18.49 -2.51 -30.38
C ILE A 564 18.13 -3.94 -30.73
N VAL A 565 17.26 -4.12 -31.75
CA VAL A 565 16.80 -5.43 -32.20
C VAL A 565 17.98 -6.31 -32.64
N ARG A 566 18.96 -5.76 -33.35
CA ARG A 566 20.17 -6.48 -33.77
C ARG A 566 21.02 -7.02 -32.64
N LYS A 567 20.97 -6.37 -31.44
CA LYS A 567 21.73 -6.77 -30.25
C LYS A 567 20.95 -7.69 -29.33
N ALA A 568 19.76 -8.11 -29.69
CA ALA A 568 18.92 -8.96 -28.85
C ALA A 568 19.53 -10.33 -28.64
N GLU A 569 19.41 -10.85 -27.45
CA GLU A 569 19.80 -12.19 -27.02
C GLU A 569 18.55 -13.04 -26.78
N ILE A 570 18.58 -14.29 -27.17
CA ILE A 570 17.47 -15.23 -26.93
C ILE A 570 17.75 -16.02 -25.64
N VAL A 571 16.79 -16.04 -24.75
CA VAL A 571 16.80 -16.75 -23.47
C VAL A 571 15.64 -17.74 -23.47
N ASN A 572 15.85 -18.95 -22.92
CA ASN A 572 14.84 -20.00 -22.86
C ASN A 572 14.18 -20.31 -24.23
N ASP A 573 14.97 -20.28 -25.29
CA ASP A 573 14.61 -20.59 -26.69
C ASP A 573 13.56 -19.67 -27.33
N SER A 574 12.83 -18.88 -26.60
CA SER A 574 11.70 -18.11 -27.13
C SER A 574 11.55 -16.67 -26.56
N ILE A 575 12.43 -16.24 -25.66
CA ILE A 575 12.37 -14.90 -25.06
C ILE A 575 13.51 -14.05 -25.57
N ALA A 576 13.21 -12.93 -26.19
CA ALA A 576 14.20 -11.97 -26.64
C ALA A 576 14.46 -10.91 -25.56
N ILE A 577 15.72 -10.68 -25.19
CA ILE A 577 16.13 -9.62 -24.29
C ILE A 577 17.10 -8.70 -25.02
N ALA A 578 16.85 -7.39 -25.01
CA ALA A 578 17.73 -6.40 -25.60
C ALA A 578 18.00 -5.22 -24.66
N LEU A 579 19.18 -4.62 -24.81
CA LEU A 579 19.59 -3.43 -24.08
C LEU A 579 19.59 -2.23 -25.01
N CYS A 580 19.03 -1.13 -24.57
CA CYS A 580 19.10 0.15 -25.23
C CYS A 580 20.33 0.90 -24.69
N ASP A 581 21.49 0.68 -25.31
CA ASP A 581 22.75 1.34 -25.00
C ASP A 581 22.83 2.70 -25.71
N GLY A 582 22.14 3.72 -25.21
CA GLY A 582 22.09 5.04 -25.82
C GLY A 582 22.30 6.18 -24.84
N GLU A 583 22.21 7.41 -25.34
CA GLU A 583 22.18 8.60 -24.48
C GLU A 583 20.98 8.51 -23.52
N LYS A 584 21.25 8.76 -22.24
CA LYS A 584 20.23 8.77 -21.20
C LYS A 584 19.20 9.88 -21.47
N SER A 585 18.00 9.53 -21.82
CA SER A 585 16.91 10.48 -22.10
C SER A 585 15.56 9.95 -21.60
N LYS A 586 14.61 10.85 -21.38
CA LYS A 586 13.24 10.48 -21.02
C LYS A 586 12.52 9.70 -22.13
N ASP A 587 12.95 9.84 -23.38
CA ASP A 587 12.36 9.18 -24.54
C ASP A 587 12.79 7.71 -24.69
N ILE A 588 13.77 7.25 -23.92
CA ILE A 588 14.25 5.87 -23.92
C ILE A 588 13.13 4.86 -23.63
N SER A 589 12.21 5.18 -22.72
CA SER A 589 11.10 4.29 -22.37
C SER A 589 10.21 3.98 -23.59
N LEU A 590 9.93 5.00 -24.41
CA LEU A 590 9.16 4.82 -25.65
C LEU A 590 9.95 4.02 -26.69
N LEU A 591 11.26 4.25 -26.78
CA LEU A 591 12.13 3.51 -27.69
C LEU A 591 12.21 2.03 -27.29
N CYS A 592 12.34 1.73 -26.00
CA CYS A 592 12.31 0.37 -25.48
C CYS A 592 10.98 -0.33 -25.79
N ALA A 593 9.86 0.37 -25.63
CA ALA A 593 8.55 -0.17 -25.93
C ALA A 593 8.40 -0.55 -27.40
N LYS A 594 8.82 0.33 -28.33
CA LYS A 594 8.79 0.08 -29.77
C LYS A 594 9.74 -1.04 -30.19
N ALA A 595 10.95 -1.11 -29.60
CA ALA A 595 11.89 -2.18 -29.87
C ALA A 595 11.39 -3.54 -29.37
N ALA A 596 10.71 -3.57 -28.21
CA ALA A 596 10.08 -4.78 -27.69
C ALA A 596 8.96 -5.28 -28.61
N ASP A 597 8.14 -4.37 -29.17
CA ASP A 597 7.13 -4.72 -30.17
C ASP A 597 7.75 -5.29 -31.46
N GLU A 598 8.86 -4.70 -31.93
CA GLU A 598 9.55 -5.15 -33.14
C GLU A 598 10.18 -6.55 -32.94
N LEU A 599 10.73 -6.85 -31.77
CA LEU A 599 11.27 -8.17 -31.44
C LEU A 599 10.22 -9.29 -31.54
N LEU A 600 8.95 -9.02 -31.25
CA LEU A 600 7.86 -9.99 -31.39
C LEU A 600 7.51 -10.31 -32.85
N THR A 601 8.02 -9.56 -33.84
CA THR A 601 7.84 -9.88 -35.26
C THR A 601 8.80 -10.97 -35.75
N ILE A 602 9.79 -11.34 -34.93
CA ILE A 602 10.79 -12.36 -35.24
C ILE A 602 10.20 -13.75 -34.98
N SER A 603 10.39 -14.68 -35.90
CA SER A 603 9.96 -16.07 -35.74
C SER A 603 10.53 -16.69 -34.45
N ASP A 604 9.74 -17.51 -33.78
CA ASP A 604 10.07 -18.22 -32.54
C ASP A 604 10.24 -17.33 -31.28
N VAL A 605 10.07 -16.02 -31.39
CA VAL A 605 10.02 -15.10 -30.23
C VAL A 605 8.57 -15.00 -29.73
N THR A 606 8.30 -15.52 -28.52
CA THR A 606 6.99 -15.49 -27.87
C THR A 606 6.87 -14.36 -26.84
N ALA A 607 8.00 -13.91 -26.28
CA ALA A 607 8.05 -12.72 -25.43
C ALA A 607 9.33 -11.94 -25.65
N SER A 608 9.29 -10.65 -25.36
CA SER A 608 10.43 -9.74 -25.50
C SER A 608 10.52 -8.80 -24.31
N PHE A 609 11.73 -8.50 -23.89
CA PHE A 609 12.01 -7.51 -22.86
C PHE A 609 13.13 -6.57 -23.36
N VAL A 610 12.87 -5.28 -23.33
CA VAL A 610 13.86 -4.27 -23.69
C VAL A 610 14.09 -3.35 -22.48
N LEU A 611 15.36 -3.20 -22.11
CA LEU A 611 15.79 -2.41 -20.98
C LEU A 611 16.50 -1.16 -21.44
N GLY A 612 16.24 -0.03 -20.76
CA GLY A 612 16.89 1.25 -21.09
C GLY A 612 17.14 2.10 -19.83
N ASP A 613 18.27 2.81 -19.80
CA ASP A 613 18.65 3.67 -18.67
C ASP A 613 18.18 5.12 -18.92
N THR A 614 17.20 5.59 -18.14
CA THR A 614 16.68 6.97 -18.24
C THR A 614 17.60 8.01 -17.56
N GLY A 615 18.64 7.58 -16.89
CA GLY A 615 19.56 8.41 -16.07
C GLY A 615 19.23 8.40 -14.59
N GLU A 616 17.97 8.28 -14.23
CA GLU A 616 17.49 8.16 -12.83
C GLU A 616 17.16 6.70 -12.48
N LYS A 617 16.61 5.98 -13.43
CA LYS A 617 16.07 4.61 -13.26
C LYS A 617 16.33 3.79 -14.52
N VAL A 618 16.30 2.47 -14.38
CA VAL A 618 16.25 1.54 -15.51
C VAL A 618 14.80 1.21 -15.81
N CYS A 619 14.32 1.55 -17.01
CA CYS A 619 13.01 1.13 -17.47
C CYS A 619 13.08 -0.21 -18.19
N ILE A 620 12.06 -1.03 -18.01
CA ILE A 620 11.87 -2.32 -18.69
C ILE A 620 10.55 -2.28 -19.43
N SER A 621 10.55 -2.63 -20.70
CA SER A 621 9.33 -2.85 -21.50
C SER A 621 9.22 -4.30 -21.85
N GLY A 622 8.18 -4.99 -21.35
CA GLY A 622 7.87 -6.39 -21.64
C GLY A 622 6.69 -6.51 -22.60
N ARG A 623 6.81 -7.43 -23.57
CA ARG A 623 5.79 -7.76 -24.56
C ARG A 623 5.67 -9.28 -24.71
N SER A 624 4.47 -9.76 -25.06
CA SER A 624 4.22 -11.19 -25.34
C SER A 624 3.09 -11.33 -26.36
N ILE A 625 3.11 -12.44 -27.09
CA ILE A 625 1.99 -12.85 -27.96
C ILE A 625 0.93 -13.68 -27.23
N GLY A 626 1.00 -13.79 -25.88
CA GLY A 626 -0.01 -14.42 -25.02
C GLY A 626 0.45 -15.66 -24.27
N ASP A 627 1.42 -16.41 -24.77
CA ASP A 627 1.90 -17.66 -24.16
C ASP A 627 2.66 -17.43 -22.85
N ILE A 628 3.32 -16.28 -22.72
CA ILE A 628 4.09 -15.89 -21.55
C ILE A 628 3.46 -14.65 -20.90
N ASN A 629 3.15 -14.73 -19.58
CA ASN A 629 2.60 -13.62 -18.85
C ASN A 629 3.70 -12.66 -18.38
N VAL A 630 3.97 -11.61 -19.19
CA VAL A 630 5.01 -10.61 -18.87
C VAL A 630 4.67 -9.75 -17.66
N GLN A 631 3.39 -9.63 -17.30
CA GLN A 631 2.95 -8.91 -16.11
C GLN A 631 3.49 -9.57 -14.83
N VAL A 632 3.28 -10.88 -14.68
CA VAL A 632 3.72 -11.65 -13.50
C VAL A 632 5.24 -11.57 -13.32
N ILE A 633 5.98 -11.59 -14.43
CA ILE A 633 7.43 -11.47 -14.40
C ILE A 633 7.86 -10.08 -13.91
N LEU A 634 7.26 -9.02 -14.47
CA LEU A 634 7.65 -7.64 -14.14
C LEU A 634 7.07 -7.14 -12.80
N GLU A 635 5.97 -7.70 -12.29
CA GLU A 635 5.48 -7.43 -10.93
C GLU A 635 6.50 -7.82 -9.86
N LYS A 636 7.30 -8.88 -10.08
CA LYS A 636 8.42 -9.27 -9.20
C LYS A 636 9.56 -8.25 -9.18
N LEU A 637 9.59 -7.33 -10.15
CA LEU A 637 10.52 -6.20 -10.26
C LEU A 637 9.88 -4.84 -9.91
N GLY A 638 8.71 -4.88 -9.25
CA GLY A 638 7.97 -3.66 -8.87
C GLY A 638 7.22 -3.00 -10.01
N GLY A 639 7.04 -3.70 -11.13
CA GLY A 639 6.30 -3.25 -12.30
C GLY A 639 4.83 -3.64 -12.30
N GLY A 640 4.20 -3.52 -13.48
CA GLY A 640 2.80 -3.90 -13.68
C GLY A 640 2.41 -3.81 -15.14
N GLY A 641 1.16 -4.19 -15.44
CA GLY A 641 0.65 -4.16 -16.81
C GLY A 641 -0.44 -5.18 -17.05
N HIS A 642 -0.40 -5.81 -18.22
CA HIS A 642 -1.27 -6.89 -18.66
C HIS A 642 -0.45 -8.12 -19.05
N ILE A 643 -1.14 -9.24 -19.31
CA ILE A 643 -0.50 -10.50 -19.72
C ILE A 643 0.48 -10.31 -20.90
N THR A 644 0.07 -9.53 -21.90
CA THR A 644 0.82 -9.32 -23.15
C THR A 644 1.66 -8.05 -23.16
N LEU A 645 1.47 -7.13 -22.22
CA LEU A 645 2.12 -5.83 -22.18
C LEU A 645 2.34 -5.39 -20.73
N ALA A 646 3.60 -5.23 -20.33
CA ALA A 646 3.94 -4.79 -18.98
C ALA A 646 5.20 -3.92 -18.98
N GLY A 647 5.38 -3.14 -17.92
CA GLY A 647 6.55 -2.30 -17.71
C GLY A 647 6.99 -2.29 -16.26
N ALA A 648 8.28 -2.03 -16.02
CA ALA A 648 8.83 -1.81 -14.70
C ALA A 648 9.86 -0.67 -14.71
N GLN A 649 10.07 -0.05 -13.55
CA GLN A 649 11.12 0.94 -13.34
C GLN A 649 11.91 0.56 -12.10
N VAL A 650 13.21 0.28 -12.27
CA VAL A 650 14.10 -0.18 -11.20
C VAL A 650 15.08 0.91 -10.84
N GLU A 651 15.17 1.24 -9.55
CA GLU A 651 16.09 2.24 -9.01
C GLU A 651 17.33 1.58 -8.39
N GLY A 652 18.46 2.28 -8.43
CA GLY A 652 19.66 1.89 -7.69
C GLY A 652 20.46 0.72 -8.27
N MET A 653 20.10 0.24 -9.46
CA MET A 653 20.80 -0.84 -10.17
C MET A 653 21.26 -0.38 -11.55
N THR A 654 22.35 -0.92 -12.04
CA THR A 654 22.83 -0.71 -13.40
C THR A 654 21.99 -1.50 -14.42
N LEU A 655 22.06 -1.11 -15.69
CA LEU A 655 21.35 -1.78 -16.77
C LEU A 655 21.66 -3.29 -16.84
N GLU A 656 22.91 -3.68 -16.63
CA GLU A 656 23.34 -5.08 -16.65
C GLU A 656 22.85 -5.86 -15.41
N GLU A 657 22.88 -5.24 -14.21
CA GLU A 657 22.34 -5.85 -13.00
C GLU A 657 20.82 -6.11 -13.11
N VAL A 658 20.07 -5.15 -13.68
CA VAL A 658 18.64 -5.33 -13.93
C VAL A 658 18.37 -6.42 -14.94
N LYS A 659 19.21 -6.55 -16.00
CA LYS A 659 19.11 -7.65 -16.96
C LYS A 659 19.29 -9.02 -16.28
N GLN A 660 20.29 -9.17 -15.43
CA GLN A 660 20.54 -10.42 -14.71
C GLN A 660 19.37 -10.75 -13.76
N GLU A 661 18.86 -9.76 -13.04
CA GLU A 661 17.70 -9.95 -12.17
C GLU A 661 16.45 -10.34 -12.97
N LEU A 662 16.21 -9.73 -14.13
CA LEU A 662 15.12 -10.11 -15.02
C LEU A 662 15.24 -11.58 -15.48
N ILE A 663 16.43 -12.04 -15.84
CA ILE A 663 16.67 -13.44 -16.24
C ILE A 663 16.35 -14.40 -15.09
N ILE A 664 16.70 -14.04 -13.84
CA ILE A 664 16.34 -14.82 -12.65
C ILE A 664 14.81 -14.92 -12.53
N ARG A 665 14.08 -13.81 -12.67
CA ARG A 665 12.61 -13.79 -12.56
C ARG A 665 11.92 -14.56 -13.69
N ILE A 666 12.49 -14.53 -14.89
CA ILE A 666 12.02 -15.34 -16.01
C ILE A 666 12.17 -16.83 -15.67
N ASN A 667 13.32 -17.27 -15.17
CA ASN A 667 13.55 -18.67 -14.80
C ASN A 667 12.64 -19.13 -13.65
N GLU A 668 12.42 -18.29 -12.65
CA GLU A 668 11.44 -18.54 -11.57
C GLU A 668 10.04 -18.74 -12.13
N TYR A 669 9.62 -17.90 -13.08
CA TYR A 669 8.30 -17.98 -13.72
C TYR A 669 8.10 -19.35 -14.40
N PHE A 670 9.10 -19.86 -15.16
CA PHE A 670 9.01 -21.17 -15.78
C PHE A 670 8.99 -22.31 -14.76
N THR A 671 9.81 -22.21 -13.70
CA THR A 671 9.84 -23.22 -12.62
C THR A 671 8.48 -23.28 -11.89
N GLU A 672 7.79 -22.15 -11.72
CA GLU A 672 6.47 -22.08 -11.09
C GLU A 672 5.34 -22.63 -11.98
N ILE A 673 5.54 -22.69 -13.29
CA ILE A 673 4.57 -23.26 -14.25
C ILE A 673 4.74 -24.77 -14.38
N GLU A 674 5.96 -25.28 -14.25
CA GLU A 674 6.27 -26.72 -14.33
C GLU A 674 5.87 -27.50 -13.07
N ASN A 675 5.70 -26.81 -11.92
CA ASN A 675 5.22 -27.36 -10.65
C ASN A 675 3.73 -27.12 -10.45
#